data_66d445c0f9f840eae3fe9fe630218fc9
#
_entry.id   66d445c0f9f840eae3fe9fe630218fc9
#
_cell.length_a   1.000
_cell.length_b   1.000
_cell.length_c   1.000
_cell.angle_alpha   90.00
_cell.angle_beta   90.00
_cell.angle_gamma   90.00
#
_symmetry.space_group_name_H-M   'P 1'
#
loop_
_entity.id
_entity.type
_entity.pdbx_description
1 polymer ?
#
loop_
_entity_poly.entity_id
_entity_poly.type
_entity_poly.pdbx_seq_one_letter_code
_entity_poly.pdbx_strand_id
1 'polypeptide(L)'
;MSYTMLNNEAIRKYDYATESLEGAALSFIRDLCEGLRFDKNKATSFTENNLDFDGKSLKANQIPYNMEKDIDRLCLENAVNRFLKSGKKEDAFDVYFCYLEMFVGDYQKTRRMIELLSEYEVNGSSLLMKHRDHYSHSVYVFALGLAIYKSNELYQKVYKEYYKISDDKEAAAHYLQYWGLSSLFHDIGYPFELPFEQVCSYFEVEGDKRESRPFVAYHDLDAFISIDDKAKEKLSKIYPGRSFNTTNDVFAYVLNEKMGDVYGFTEDQMRTFLVEKPTQPNKFNHYMDHAYFSATILFRKLFEEMDIEMHSEHLDALTAILMHNSLYKFCIAHYKSEGNKPFKAELHPLAYMLMLCDELQCWDRTAYGRNSKKELHPMGCTFDFSGNNIKAIYLFDEKEMAKVNHFKDEYIEWLQNQNPGKGKAPELKAFSGMYIKENGVSKFQNDIELIVDLSKIHLNVETGFAEHIHSGNRSYLSNSNFINLYKFAIILNGRWGNDGWKRAKLAGQEELYLSDSKVVEEFAEGFKNLSLEYKLSNINQAKAFAKYLNMIGCFYTDKAVDFEQVDRFTDDELISIGKAEHQRWLQEHYDMGWTYGKPEKDKRDFERKHWDMIPDFSGFDVSDEAAEQNYIRLDKAEQDKDTDPMECMLAMLKTYDGLRIYRL
;
A
#
# COMPACT_ATOMS: atom_id res chain seq x y z
N MET A 1 11.23 37.24 -13.33
CA MET A 1 11.00 35.95 -14.04
C MET A 1 9.73 35.33 -13.50
N SER A 2 8.81 34.99 -14.36
CA SER A 2 7.58 34.33 -13.95
C SER A 2 7.91 32.86 -13.72
N TYR A 3 8.08 32.44 -12.47
CA TYR A 3 8.12 31.03 -12.14
C TYR A 3 6.71 30.47 -12.36
N THR A 4 6.53 29.75 -13.46
CA THR A 4 5.30 28.95 -13.67
C THR A 4 5.46 27.71 -12.80
N MET A 5 5.20 27.88 -11.53
CA MET A 5 5.12 26.73 -10.66
C MET A 5 3.86 25.95 -10.98
N LEU A 6 3.88 24.68 -10.64
CA LEU A 6 2.75 23.78 -10.60
C LEU A 6 1.51 24.59 -10.19
N ASN A 7 0.81 25.17 -11.13
CA ASN A 7 -0.50 25.68 -10.83
C ASN A 7 -1.47 24.51 -10.98
N ASN A 8 -2.58 24.53 -10.24
CA ASN A 8 -3.61 23.48 -10.32
C ASN A 8 -4.16 23.29 -11.74
N GLU A 9 -3.87 24.19 -12.67
CA GLU A 9 -4.28 24.13 -14.08
C GLU A 9 -3.24 23.36 -14.93
N ALA A 10 -1.98 23.31 -14.51
CA ALA A 10 -0.91 22.56 -15.17
C ALA A 10 -0.82 21.10 -14.70
N ILE A 11 -1.45 20.75 -13.56
CA ILE A 11 -1.50 19.38 -13.06
C ILE A 11 -2.72 18.69 -13.66
N ARG A 12 -2.53 17.45 -14.10
CA ARG A 12 -3.61 16.62 -14.62
C ARG A 12 -4.80 16.62 -13.68
N LYS A 13 -5.96 17.01 -14.16
CA LYS A 13 -7.23 16.77 -13.47
C LYS A 13 -7.66 15.35 -13.83
N TYR A 14 -7.79 14.51 -12.82
CA TYR A 14 -8.31 13.16 -13.04
C TYR A 14 -9.79 13.23 -13.45
N ASP A 15 -10.14 12.46 -14.47
CA ASP A 15 -11.51 12.35 -14.96
C ASP A 15 -12.30 11.32 -14.13
N TYR A 16 -12.33 11.56 -12.82
CA TYR A 16 -13.13 10.78 -11.88
C TYR A 16 -14.22 11.64 -11.26
N ALA A 17 -15.40 11.05 -11.07
CA ALA A 17 -16.44 11.69 -10.26
C ALA A 17 -15.90 11.92 -8.84
N THR A 18 -16.14 13.10 -8.27
CA THR A 18 -15.62 13.48 -6.95
C THR A 18 -16.08 12.56 -5.83
N GLU A 19 -17.25 11.94 -6.02
CA GLU A 19 -17.89 11.00 -5.11
C GLU A 19 -17.40 9.55 -5.29
N SER A 20 -16.63 9.26 -6.33
CA SER A 20 -16.05 7.91 -6.53
C SER A 20 -14.91 7.65 -5.55
N LEU A 21 -14.53 6.37 -5.36
CA LEU A 21 -13.36 6.00 -4.54
C LEU A 21 -12.10 6.73 -5.02
N GLU A 22 -11.86 6.68 -6.31
CA GLU A 22 -10.71 7.33 -6.94
C GLU A 22 -10.75 8.84 -6.74
N GLY A 23 -11.88 9.48 -7.08
CA GLY A 23 -12.04 10.93 -6.98
C GLY A 23 -11.87 11.44 -5.55
N ALA A 24 -12.48 10.78 -4.58
CA ALA A 24 -12.41 11.17 -3.18
C ALA A 24 -11.01 10.95 -2.58
N ALA A 25 -10.40 9.79 -2.81
CA ALA A 25 -9.06 9.48 -2.29
C ALA A 25 -7.98 10.39 -2.88
N LEU A 26 -7.99 10.63 -4.20
CA LEU A 26 -7.03 11.50 -4.86
C LEU A 26 -7.22 12.97 -4.45
N SER A 27 -8.47 13.42 -4.31
CA SER A 27 -8.77 14.77 -3.83
C SER A 27 -8.27 14.99 -2.40
N PHE A 28 -8.36 13.98 -1.53
CA PHE A 28 -7.82 14.07 -0.18
C PHE A 28 -6.34 14.42 -0.19
N ILE A 29 -5.53 13.69 -0.98
CA ILE A 29 -4.08 13.92 -1.05
C ILE A 29 -3.78 15.29 -1.66
N ARG A 30 -4.47 15.66 -2.72
CA ARG A 30 -4.30 16.94 -3.40
C ARG A 30 -4.61 18.15 -2.52
N ASP A 31 -5.64 18.07 -1.68
CA ASP A 31 -6.01 19.16 -0.79
C ASP A 31 -4.99 19.43 0.33
N LEU A 32 -4.12 18.45 0.59
CA LEU A 32 -3.00 18.63 1.49
C LEU A 32 -1.88 19.48 0.91
N CYS A 33 -1.78 19.60 -0.41
CA CYS A 33 -0.82 20.49 -1.05
C CYS A 33 -1.09 21.93 -0.64
N GLU A 34 -0.07 22.60 -0.06
CA GLU A 34 -0.25 23.91 0.60
C GLU A 34 -0.29 25.09 -0.36
N GLY A 35 0.03 24.86 -1.58
CA GLY A 35 -0.04 25.88 -2.59
C GLY A 35 1.14 25.83 -3.51
N LEU A 36 0.94 25.00 -4.44
CA LEU A 36 1.49 25.18 -5.77
C LEU A 36 1.03 26.54 -6.38
N ARG A 37 0.26 27.31 -5.64
CA ARG A 37 -0.02 28.72 -5.89
C ARG A 37 1.07 29.55 -5.26
N PHE A 38 2.19 29.65 -5.94
CA PHE A 38 3.06 30.76 -5.64
C PHE A 38 2.33 32.03 -6.06
N ASP A 39 1.99 32.82 -5.06
CA ASP A 39 1.76 34.21 -5.28
C ASP A 39 3.04 34.77 -5.98
N LYS A 40 2.89 35.26 -7.21
CA LYS A 40 4.00 35.77 -8.00
C LYS A 40 4.86 36.75 -7.17
N ASN A 41 4.25 37.47 -6.24
CA ASN A 41 4.92 38.45 -5.34
C ASN A 41 5.73 37.76 -4.23
N LYS A 42 5.27 36.61 -3.72
CA LYS A 42 6.02 35.84 -2.71
C LYS A 42 7.17 35.04 -3.31
N ALA A 43 6.97 34.46 -4.51
CA ALA A 43 8.03 33.76 -5.22
C ALA A 43 9.20 34.71 -5.58
N THR A 44 8.91 35.94 -5.97
CA THR A 44 9.94 36.93 -6.29
C THR A 44 10.75 37.31 -5.05
N SER A 45 10.10 37.57 -3.93
CA SER A 45 10.80 37.92 -2.67
C SER A 45 11.62 36.75 -2.12
N PHE A 46 11.17 35.52 -2.34
CA PHE A 46 11.88 34.34 -1.92
C PHE A 46 13.16 34.09 -2.71
N THR A 47 13.10 34.21 -4.04
CA THR A 47 14.28 34.08 -4.92
C THR A 47 15.29 35.15 -4.77
N GLU A 48 14.89 36.39 -4.46
CA GLU A 48 15.77 37.52 -4.21
C GLU A 48 16.61 37.35 -2.94
N ASN A 49 16.07 36.67 -1.94
CA ASN A 49 16.74 36.50 -0.64
C ASN A 49 17.47 35.14 -0.48
N ASN A 50 17.38 34.22 -1.43
CA ASN A 50 17.97 32.86 -1.34
C ASN A 50 17.72 32.15 0.01
N LEU A 51 16.52 32.34 0.58
CA LEU A 51 16.15 31.76 1.86
C LEU A 51 15.02 30.75 1.68
N ASP A 52 15.04 29.64 2.43
CA ASP A 52 13.90 28.76 2.60
C ASP A 52 12.87 29.38 3.57
N PHE A 53 11.73 28.68 3.76
CA PHE A 53 10.68 29.17 4.66
C PHE A 53 11.11 29.21 6.13
N ASP A 54 12.17 28.50 6.50
CA ASP A 54 12.75 28.49 7.84
C ASP A 54 13.88 29.55 7.98
N GLY A 55 14.11 30.36 6.96
CA GLY A 55 15.13 31.41 6.96
C GLY A 55 16.55 30.92 6.70
N LYS A 56 16.72 29.67 6.20
CA LYS A 56 18.03 29.13 5.85
C LYS A 56 18.40 29.49 4.42
N SER A 57 19.69 29.75 4.21
CA SER A 57 20.22 30.01 2.87
C SER A 57 20.08 28.77 1.98
N LEU A 58 19.42 28.90 0.83
CA LEU A 58 19.30 27.85 -0.18
C LEU A 58 20.56 27.76 -1.04
N LYS A 59 20.98 26.55 -1.35
CA LYS A 59 21.94 26.30 -2.43
C LYS A 59 21.23 26.46 -3.79
N ALA A 60 22.01 26.71 -4.85
CA ALA A 60 21.51 27.10 -6.17
C ALA A 60 20.40 26.20 -6.75
N ASN A 61 20.42 24.89 -6.45
CA ASN A 61 19.50 23.86 -6.94
C ASN A 61 18.63 23.25 -5.84
N GLN A 62 18.50 23.90 -4.69
CA GLN A 62 17.69 23.41 -3.61
C GLN A 62 16.23 23.88 -3.78
N ILE A 63 15.31 22.91 -3.77
CA ILE A 63 13.86 23.18 -3.80
C ILE A 63 13.40 23.64 -2.41
N PRO A 64 12.52 24.65 -2.31
CA PRO A 64 11.94 25.05 -1.03
C PRO A 64 11.17 23.91 -0.36
N TYR A 65 11.29 23.80 0.95
CA TYR A 65 10.70 22.71 1.75
C TYR A 65 9.20 22.45 1.50
N ASN A 66 8.39 23.51 1.41
CA ASN A 66 6.95 23.35 1.14
C ASN A 66 6.68 22.83 -0.27
N MET A 67 7.49 23.22 -1.25
CA MET A 67 7.40 22.70 -2.60
C MET A 67 7.81 21.23 -2.67
N GLU A 68 8.86 20.84 -1.93
CA GLU A 68 9.30 19.45 -1.83
C GLU A 68 8.18 18.57 -1.24
N LYS A 69 7.55 18.99 -0.15
CA LYS A 69 6.39 18.30 0.43
C LYS A 69 5.21 18.17 -0.54
N ASP A 70 4.94 19.21 -1.31
CA ASP A 70 3.86 19.17 -2.30
C ASP A 70 4.20 18.24 -3.46
N ILE A 71 5.46 18.17 -3.88
CA ILE A 71 5.94 17.22 -4.89
C ILE A 71 5.81 15.79 -4.35
N ASP A 72 6.19 15.53 -3.10
CA ASP A 72 6.06 14.21 -2.47
C ASP A 72 4.58 13.77 -2.39
N ARG A 73 3.68 14.68 -2.03
CA ARG A 73 2.23 14.43 -2.03
C ARG A 73 1.70 14.13 -3.43
N LEU A 74 2.19 14.85 -4.45
CA LEU A 74 1.84 14.58 -5.84
C LEU A 74 2.39 13.23 -6.31
N CYS A 75 3.58 12.82 -5.86
CA CYS A 75 4.10 11.48 -6.09
C CYS A 75 3.17 10.40 -5.52
N LEU A 76 2.71 10.59 -4.28
CA LEU A 76 1.76 9.68 -3.65
C LEU A 76 0.43 9.66 -4.38
N GLU A 77 -0.10 10.82 -4.77
CA GLU A 77 -1.36 10.92 -5.54
C GLU A 77 -1.26 10.14 -6.86
N ASN A 78 -0.17 10.33 -7.60
CA ASN A 78 0.06 9.62 -8.86
C ASN A 78 0.26 8.11 -8.65
N ALA A 79 0.93 7.68 -7.56
CA ALA A 79 1.08 6.27 -7.23
C ALA A 79 -0.28 5.64 -6.92
N VAL A 80 -1.11 6.28 -6.09
CA VAL A 80 -2.48 5.81 -5.78
C VAL A 80 -3.34 5.77 -7.04
N ASN A 81 -3.28 6.79 -7.91
CA ASN A 81 -4.01 6.80 -9.16
C ASN A 81 -3.62 5.64 -10.09
N ARG A 82 -2.32 5.39 -10.27
CA ARG A 82 -1.85 4.24 -11.07
C ARG A 82 -2.34 2.93 -10.50
N PHE A 83 -2.24 2.75 -9.19
CA PHE A 83 -2.72 1.55 -8.53
C PHE A 83 -4.23 1.35 -8.71
N LEU A 84 -5.05 2.37 -8.45
CA LEU A 84 -6.51 2.26 -8.58
C LEU A 84 -6.96 1.94 -10.00
N LYS A 85 -6.20 2.36 -11.02
CA LYS A 85 -6.43 2.00 -12.42
C LYS A 85 -6.02 0.59 -12.78
N SER A 86 -4.91 0.11 -12.23
CA SER A 86 -4.28 -1.15 -12.63
C SER A 86 -4.64 -2.33 -11.73
N GLY A 87 -4.82 -2.10 -10.43
CA GLY A 87 -4.94 -3.12 -9.39
C GLY A 87 -3.67 -3.98 -9.23
N LYS A 88 -2.55 -3.57 -9.84
CA LYS A 88 -1.33 -4.39 -9.88
C LYS A 88 -0.49 -4.21 -8.63
N LYS A 89 0.12 -5.30 -8.20
CA LYS A 89 1.02 -5.37 -7.05
C LYS A 89 2.22 -4.43 -7.18
N GLU A 90 2.78 -4.31 -8.38
CA GLU A 90 3.91 -3.43 -8.65
C GLU A 90 3.54 -1.95 -8.48
N ASP A 91 2.29 -1.59 -8.78
CA ASP A 91 1.81 -0.23 -8.56
C ASP A 91 1.41 0.00 -7.09
N ALA A 92 0.96 -1.05 -6.38
CA ALA A 92 0.82 -1.00 -4.93
C ALA A 92 2.16 -0.70 -4.25
N PHE A 93 3.27 -1.28 -4.73
CA PHE A 93 4.60 -1.01 -4.20
C PHE A 93 4.96 0.49 -4.22
N ASP A 94 4.60 1.21 -5.28
CA ASP A 94 4.86 2.66 -5.37
C ASP A 94 4.16 3.43 -4.24
N VAL A 95 2.95 3.02 -3.85
CA VAL A 95 2.21 3.64 -2.74
C VAL A 95 2.94 3.40 -1.41
N TYR A 96 3.38 2.18 -1.15
CA TYR A 96 4.20 1.87 0.03
C TYR A 96 5.50 2.66 0.03
N PHE A 97 6.17 2.72 -1.10
CA PHE A 97 7.44 3.43 -1.23
C PHE A 97 7.29 4.93 -0.97
N CYS A 98 6.28 5.58 -1.57
CA CYS A 98 5.97 6.98 -1.30
C CYS A 98 5.70 7.21 0.19
N TYR A 99 4.87 6.38 0.80
CA TYR A 99 4.55 6.50 2.22
C TYR A 99 5.80 6.38 3.10
N LEU A 100 6.65 5.39 2.84
CA LEU A 100 7.88 5.17 3.61
C LEU A 100 8.86 6.34 3.48
N GLU A 101 9.07 6.85 2.29
CA GLU A 101 9.95 8.01 2.05
C GLU A 101 9.41 9.28 2.72
N MET A 102 8.08 9.48 2.75
CA MET A 102 7.46 10.66 3.36
C MET A 102 7.49 10.63 4.90
N PHE A 103 7.29 9.46 5.52
CA PHE A 103 7.02 9.36 6.96
C PHE A 103 8.02 8.54 7.76
N VAL A 104 8.80 7.67 7.12
CA VAL A 104 9.87 6.89 7.76
C VAL A 104 11.24 7.51 7.48
N GLY A 105 11.43 8.03 6.32
CA GLY A 105 12.24 9.18 5.92
C GLY A 105 13.75 9.04 5.91
N ASP A 106 14.39 7.84 5.95
CA ASP A 106 15.78 7.74 5.56
C ASP A 106 16.02 6.44 4.79
N TYR A 107 16.98 6.47 3.87
CA TYR A 107 17.31 5.36 3.00
C TYR A 107 17.44 4.02 3.74
N GLN A 108 18.13 3.99 4.89
CA GLN A 108 18.34 2.74 5.62
C GLN A 108 17.04 2.22 6.24
N LYS A 109 16.20 3.12 6.74
CA LYS A 109 14.90 2.79 7.32
C LYS A 109 13.93 2.31 6.25
N THR A 110 13.82 3.06 5.15
CA THR A 110 13.02 2.66 3.98
C THR A 110 13.45 1.28 3.48
N ARG A 111 14.76 1.03 3.33
CA ARG A 111 15.29 -0.27 2.91
C ARG A 111 14.86 -1.40 3.85
N ARG A 112 14.97 -1.23 5.17
CA ARG A 112 14.57 -2.24 6.15
C ARG A 112 13.08 -2.56 6.08
N MET A 113 12.24 -1.55 5.84
CA MET A 113 10.81 -1.77 5.63
C MET A 113 10.52 -2.50 4.32
N ILE A 114 11.23 -2.19 3.24
CA ILE A 114 11.12 -2.93 1.97
C ILE A 114 11.60 -4.38 2.13
N GLU A 115 12.66 -4.62 2.90
CA GLU A 115 13.11 -5.97 3.24
C GLU A 115 11.99 -6.74 3.98
N LEU A 116 11.34 -6.13 4.97
CA LEU A 116 10.21 -6.72 5.68
C LEU A 116 9.03 -7.05 4.73
N LEU A 117 8.68 -6.11 3.85
CA LEU A 117 7.63 -6.34 2.85
C LEU A 117 8.00 -7.46 1.87
N SER A 118 9.28 -7.55 1.46
CA SER A 118 9.75 -8.60 0.57
C SER A 118 9.76 -9.97 1.23
N GLU A 119 10.16 -10.07 2.50
CA GLU A 119 10.08 -11.30 3.28
C GLU A 119 8.63 -11.77 3.42
N TYR A 120 7.72 -10.84 3.68
CA TYR A 120 6.30 -11.10 3.71
C TYR A 120 5.80 -11.68 2.38
N GLU A 121 6.21 -11.10 1.25
CA GLU A 121 5.84 -11.56 -0.08
C GLU A 121 6.34 -12.98 -0.36
N VAL A 122 7.63 -13.24 -0.12
CA VAL A 122 8.25 -14.54 -0.38
C VAL A 122 7.59 -15.63 0.46
N ASN A 123 7.39 -15.38 1.74
CA ASN A 123 6.73 -16.32 2.64
C ASN A 123 5.26 -16.52 2.30
N GLY A 124 4.57 -15.44 1.89
CA GLY A 124 3.21 -15.47 1.42
C GLY A 124 3.06 -16.28 0.14
N SER A 125 3.85 -16.04 -0.89
CA SER A 125 3.72 -16.66 -2.21
C SER A 125 4.03 -18.15 -2.21
N SER A 126 4.99 -18.61 -1.40
CA SER A 126 5.37 -20.03 -1.32
C SER A 126 4.33 -20.89 -0.59
N LEU A 127 3.62 -20.32 0.37
CA LEU A 127 2.62 -21.00 1.18
C LEU A 127 1.20 -20.81 0.63
N LEU A 128 0.98 -19.85 -0.26
CA LEU A 128 -0.30 -19.24 -0.56
C LEU A 128 -0.84 -19.48 -1.96
N MET A 129 -0.88 -20.69 -2.43
CA MET A 129 -1.81 -21.01 -3.53
C MET A 129 -3.28 -20.66 -3.19
N LYS A 130 -3.57 -20.10 -2.01
CA LYS A 130 -4.93 -19.93 -1.48
C LYS A 130 -5.35 -18.50 -1.17
N HIS A 131 -4.44 -17.54 -1.12
CA HIS A 131 -4.75 -16.23 -0.54
C HIS A 131 -4.64 -15.08 -1.53
N ARG A 132 -5.38 -14.01 -1.23
CA ARG A 132 -5.38 -12.74 -1.95
C ARG A 132 -4.01 -12.08 -1.95
N ASP A 133 -3.80 -11.20 -2.89
CA ASP A 133 -2.69 -10.26 -2.83
C ASP A 133 -2.95 -9.25 -1.69
N HIS A 134 -2.25 -9.44 -0.57
CA HIS A 134 -2.42 -8.58 0.60
C HIS A 134 -1.87 -7.17 0.39
N TYR A 135 -0.93 -6.97 -0.54
CA TYR A 135 -0.44 -5.63 -0.85
C TYR A 135 -1.51 -4.79 -1.53
N SER A 136 -2.11 -5.31 -2.58
CA SER A 136 -3.21 -4.65 -3.27
C SER A 136 -4.38 -4.42 -2.33
N HIS A 137 -4.71 -5.41 -1.49
CA HIS A 137 -5.72 -5.27 -0.46
C HIS A 137 -5.46 -4.09 0.47
N SER A 138 -4.28 -4.02 1.06
CA SER A 138 -3.94 -2.97 2.01
C SER A 138 -3.95 -1.57 1.36
N VAL A 139 -3.55 -1.46 0.08
CA VAL A 139 -3.64 -0.19 -0.63
C VAL A 139 -5.09 0.20 -0.94
N TYR A 140 -5.98 -0.75 -1.23
CA TYR A 140 -7.42 -0.46 -1.32
C TYR A 140 -7.99 -0.01 0.02
N VAL A 141 -7.63 -0.67 1.12
CA VAL A 141 -8.01 -0.25 2.48
C VAL A 141 -7.53 1.17 2.77
N PHE A 142 -6.28 1.48 2.42
CA PHE A 142 -5.71 2.82 2.53
C PHE A 142 -6.54 3.85 1.76
N ALA A 143 -6.83 3.59 0.47
CA ALA A 143 -7.60 4.50 -0.37
C ALA A 143 -9.04 4.70 0.14
N LEU A 144 -9.70 3.63 0.63
CA LEU A 144 -11.03 3.70 1.25
C LEU A 144 -11.04 4.65 2.45
N GLY A 145 -10.07 4.53 3.36
CA GLY A 145 -10.01 5.42 4.52
C GLY A 145 -9.75 6.88 4.14
N LEU A 146 -8.92 7.15 3.11
CA LEU A 146 -8.74 8.49 2.59
C LEU A 146 -10.05 9.05 2.02
N ALA A 147 -10.78 8.25 1.23
CA ALA A 147 -12.06 8.65 0.65
C ALA A 147 -13.12 8.93 1.72
N ILE A 148 -13.24 8.06 2.72
CA ILE A 148 -14.18 8.24 3.83
C ILE A 148 -13.81 9.47 4.65
N TYR A 149 -12.55 9.64 5.00
CA TYR A 149 -12.12 10.85 5.73
C TYR A 149 -12.44 12.11 4.94
N LYS A 150 -12.16 12.13 3.63
CA LYS A 150 -12.41 13.29 2.76
C LYS A 150 -13.87 13.68 2.71
N SER A 151 -14.78 12.71 2.62
CA SER A 151 -16.21 12.95 2.40
C SER A 151 -17.02 13.09 3.69
N ASN A 152 -16.56 12.53 4.82
CA ASN A 152 -17.37 12.41 6.04
C ASN A 152 -16.99 13.43 7.12
N GLU A 153 -17.73 14.53 7.20
CA GLU A 153 -17.51 15.61 8.18
C GLU A 153 -17.69 15.15 9.62
N LEU A 154 -18.60 14.19 9.88
CA LEU A 154 -18.82 13.68 11.23
C LEU A 154 -17.60 12.90 11.74
N TYR A 155 -17.01 12.08 10.88
CA TYR A 155 -15.79 11.37 11.23
C TYR A 155 -14.60 12.33 11.38
N GLN A 156 -14.42 13.30 10.49
CA GLN A 156 -13.39 14.33 10.63
C GLN A 156 -13.50 15.05 11.99
N LYS A 157 -14.73 15.40 12.40
CA LYS A 157 -14.97 16.02 13.70
C LYS A 157 -14.53 15.13 14.85
N VAL A 158 -14.92 13.84 14.84
CA VAL A 158 -14.49 12.86 15.86
C VAL A 158 -12.98 12.75 15.90
N TYR A 159 -12.32 12.67 14.74
CA TYR A 159 -10.87 12.57 14.64
C TYR A 159 -10.18 13.79 15.25
N LYS A 160 -10.61 15.00 14.87
CA LYS A 160 -10.07 16.26 15.40
C LYS A 160 -10.26 16.40 16.92
N GLU A 161 -11.44 16.05 17.42
CA GLU A 161 -11.74 16.09 18.87
C GLU A 161 -10.86 15.09 19.64
N TYR A 162 -10.67 13.89 19.09
CA TYR A 162 -9.86 12.85 19.74
C TYR A 162 -8.38 13.25 19.85
N TYR A 163 -7.79 13.75 18.77
CA TYR A 163 -6.38 14.16 18.73
C TYR A 163 -6.18 15.63 19.13
N LYS A 164 -7.25 16.35 19.48
CA LYS A 164 -7.21 17.78 19.89
C LYS A 164 -6.58 18.69 18.83
N ILE A 165 -6.80 18.42 17.57
CA ILE A 165 -6.32 19.20 16.43
C ILE A 165 -7.46 20.09 15.95
N SER A 166 -7.22 21.41 15.88
CA SER A 166 -8.25 22.38 15.47
C SER A 166 -8.24 22.70 13.98
N ASP A 167 -7.05 22.68 13.35
CA ASP A 167 -6.89 22.98 11.93
C ASP A 167 -7.21 21.77 11.06
N ASP A 168 -7.99 21.96 10.00
CA ASP A 168 -8.45 20.88 9.14
C ASP A 168 -7.33 20.26 8.30
N LYS A 169 -6.37 21.09 7.83
CA LYS A 169 -5.23 20.59 7.05
C LYS A 169 -4.22 19.86 7.93
N GLU A 170 -3.97 20.40 9.12
CA GLU A 170 -3.12 19.73 10.10
C GLU A 170 -3.72 18.35 10.47
N ALA A 171 -5.02 18.29 10.73
CA ALA A 171 -5.73 17.04 11.03
C ALA A 171 -5.68 16.05 9.86
N ALA A 172 -5.84 16.53 8.63
CA ALA A 172 -5.76 15.68 7.45
C ALA A 172 -4.32 15.17 7.20
N ALA A 173 -3.29 16.02 7.40
CA ALA A 173 -1.89 15.58 7.29
C ALA A 173 -1.52 14.56 8.38
N HIS A 174 -1.97 14.81 9.60
CA HIS A 174 -1.84 13.88 10.73
C HIS A 174 -2.56 12.56 10.44
N TYR A 175 -3.78 12.61 9.89
CA TYR A 175 -4.53 11.43 9.49
C TYR A 175 -3.76 10.63 8.41
N LEU A 176 -3.24 11.28 7.37
CA LEU A 176 -2.47 10.61 6.33
C LEU A 176 -1.31 9.79 6.90
N GLN A 177 -0.55 10.37 7.84
CA GLN A 177 0.60 9.73 8.46
C GLN A 177 0.20 8.46 9.23
N TYR A 178 -0.72 8.56 10.17
CA TYR A 178 -1.05 7.45 11.06
C TYR A 178 -2.06 6.46 10.48
N TRP A 179 -2.93 6.94 9.58
CA TRP A 179 -3.77 6.06 8.78
C TRP A 179 -2.94 5.21 7.81
N GLY A 180 -1.95 5.81 7.15
CA GLY A 180 -1.05 5.06 6.28
C GLY A 180 -0.29 3.96 7.03
N LEU A 181 0.21 4.25 8.25
CA LEU A 181 0.83 3.23 9.08
C LEU A 181 -0.14 2.10 9.43
N SER A 182 -1.36 2.44 9.84
CA SER A 182 -2.36 1.44 10.21
C SER A 182 -2.80 0.60 9.01
N SER A 183 -3.18 1.24 7.91
CA SER A 183 -3.83 0.56 6.78
C SER A 183 -2.86 -0.19 5.87
N LEU A 184 -1.68 0.38 5.59
CA LEU A 184 -0.72 -0.27 4.68
C LEU A 184 -0.03 -1.49 5.32
N PHE A 185 0.08 -1.51 6.63
CA PHE A 185 0.87 -2.54 7.32
C PHE A 185 0.04 -3.47 8.23
N HIS A 186 -1.30 -3.39 8.20
CA HIS A 186 -2.15 -4.19 9.10
C HIS A 186 -2.01 -5.70 8.92
N ASP A 187 -1.69 -6.15 7.72
CA ASP A 187 -1.65 -7.55 7.32
C ASP A 187 -0.24 -8.18 7.27
N ILE A 188 0.82 -7.43 7.60
CA ILE A 188 2.20 -7.95 7.48
C ILE A 188 2.51 -9.16 8.39
N GLY A 189 1.66 -9.45 9.36
CA GLY A 189 1.74 -10.61 10.24
C GLY A 189 1.19 -11.91 9.66
N TYR A 190 0.58 -11.91 8.48
CA TYR A 190 0.01 -13.12 7.87
C TYR A 190 0.97 -14.31 7.73
N PRO A 191 2.26 -14.14 7.42
CA PRO A 191 3.20 -15.26 7.37
C PRO A 191 3.27 -16.09 8.65
N PHE A 192 2.88 -15.55 9.79
CA PHE A 192 2.82 -16.27 11.06
C PHE A 192 1.51 -17.05 11.24
N GLU A 193 0.41 -16.57 10.70
CA GLU A 193 -0.90 -17.22 10.76
C GLU A 193 -1.03 -18.38 9.76
N LEU A 194 -0.50 -18.21 8.56
CA LEU A 194 -0.65 -19.14 7.45
C LEU A 194 -0.17 -20.57 7.71
N PRO A 195 1.01 -20.82 8.33
CA PRO A 195 1.43 -22.16 8.67
C PRO A 195 0.44 -22.86 9.62
N PHE A 196 -0.15 -22.09 10.54
CA PHE A 196 -1.18 -22.60 11.44
C PHE A 196 -2.46 -22.98 10.70
N GLU A 197 -2.94 -22.14 9.79
CA GLU A 197 -4.10 -22.47 8.95
C GLU A 197 -3.87 -23.69 8.07
N GLN A 198 -2.68 -23.85 7.51
CA GLN A 198 -2.31 -25.02 6.71
C GLN A 198 -2.33 -26.30 7.53
N VAL A 199 -1.74 -26.28 8.72
CA VAL A 199 -1.77 -27.42 9.64
C VAL A 199 -3.22 -27.75 10.00
N CYS A 200 -4.02 -26.77 10.37
CA CYS A 200 -5.43 -26.96 10.68
C CYS A 200 -6.21 -27.54 9.50
N SER A 201 -6.00 -27.01 8.29
CA SER A 201 -6.70 -27.49 7.09
C SER A 201 -6.29 -28.90 6.67
N TYR A 202 -5.06 -29.31 6.96
CA TYR A 202 -4.59 -30.67 6.68
C TYR A 202 -5.27 -31.71 7.56
N PHE A 203 -5.57 -31.35 8.81
CA PHE A 203 -6.24 -32.21 9.78
C PHE A 203 -7.78 -32.05 9.81
N GLU A 204 -8.34 -31.11 9.07
CA GLU A 204 -9.78 -31.02 8.84
C GLU A 204 -10.24 -32.20 7.96
N VAL A 205 -10.44 -33.34 8.60
CA VAL A 205 -11.14 -34.45 7.98
C VAL A 205 -12.60 -34.06 7.80
N GLU A 206 -13.18 -34.39 6.66
CA GLU A 206 -14.58 -34.15 6.32
C GLU A 206 -15.51 -34.49 7.50
N GLY A 207 -16.18 -33.46 8.01
CA GLY A 207 -17.21 -33.55 9.06
C GLY A 207 -16.83 -32.89 10.35
N ASP A 208 -17.62 -31.97 10.71
CA ASP A 208 -18.00 -31.28 11.95
C ASP A 208 -17.26 -31.52 13.28
N LYS A 209 -15.99 -31.93 13.26
CA LYS A 209 -15.16 -32.10 14.45
C LYS A 209 -14.18 -30.93 14.60
N ARG A 210 -14.73 -29.73 14.87
CA ARG A 210 -13.96 -28.58 15.34
C ARG A 210 -13.27 -28.81 16.70
N GLU A 211 -13.51 -29.96 17.31
CA GLU A 211 -13.05 -30.29 18.67
C GLU A 211 -11.60 -30.78 18.74
N SER A 212 -10.95 -31.09 17.60
CA SER A 212 -9.60 -31.66 17.58
C SER A 212 -8.61 -30.90 16.69
N ARG A 213 -8.65 -29.59 16.70
CA ARG A 213 -7.64 -28.79 15.97
C ARG A 213 -6.27 -28.95 16.61
N PRO A 214 -5.21 -29.25 15.82
CA PRO A 214 -3.88 -29.36 16.36
C PRO A 214 -3.45 -28.01 16.95
N PHE A 215 -2.83 -28.06 18.11
CA PHE A 215 -2.29 -26.89 18.78
C PHE A 215 -0.87 -26.66 18.29
N VAL A 216 -0.61 -25.48 17.73
CA VAL A 216 0.75 -25.02 17.40
C VAL A 216 1.15 -23.98 18.43
N ALA A 217 2.20 -24.26 19.18
CA ALA A 217 2.77 -23.33 20.14
C ALA A 217 4.10 -22.79 19.61
N TYR A 218 4.28 -21.46 19.67
CA TYR A 218 5.57 -20.84 19.49
C TYR A 218 6.37 -20.95 20.80
N HIS A 219 7.59 -21.43 20.70
CA HIS A 219 8.57 -21.35 21.79
C HIS A 219 9.22 -19.95 21.72
N ASP A 220 9.61 -19.42 22.89
CA ASP A 220 10.28 -18.10 23.02
C ASP A 220 9.45 -16.87 22.62
N LEU A 221 8.12 -16.92 22.80
CA LEU A 221 7.28 -15.73 22.62
C LEU A 221 7.76 -14.57 23.52
N ASP A 222 8.29 -14.86 24.70
CA ASP A 222 8.82 -13.87 25.63
C ASP A 222 9.94 -13.03 25.00
N ALA A 223 10.85 -13.65 24.24
CA ALA A 223 11.89 -12.93 23.51
C ALA A 223 11.32 -12.05 22.39
N PHE A 224 10.25 -12.51 21.73
CA PHE A 224 9.59 -11.78 20.67
C PHE A 224 8.86 -10.52 21.16
N ILE A 225 8.24 -10.58 22.35
CA ILE A 225 7.47 -9.47 22.92
C ILE A 225 8.27 -8.56 23.86
N SER A 226 9.47 -8.96 24.30
CA SER A 226 10.34 -8.17 25.17
C SER A 226 10.76 -6.85 24.52
N ILE A 227 10.77 -5.78 25.28
CA ILE A 227 11.11 -4.43 24.83
C ILE A 227 12.53 -4.09 25.22
N ASP A 228 13.32 -3.54 24.33
CA ASP A 228 14.68 -3.08 24.57
C ASP A 228 14.71 -1.77 25.41
N ASP A 229 15.90 -1.41 25.89
CA ASP A 229 16.05 -0.23 26.74
C ASP A 229 15.80 1.09 26.00
N LYS A 230 16.03 1.13 24.69
CA LYS A 230 15.73 2.32 23.87
C LYS A 230 14.24 2.56 23.76
N ALA A 231 13.47 1.51 23.45
CA ALA A 231 12.03 1.62 23.39
C ALA A 231 11.41 1.93 24.77
N LYS A 232 11.98 1.37 25.86
CA LYS A 232 11.58 1.74 27.24
C LYS A 232 11.81 3.21 27.54
N GLU A 233 12.96 3.77 27.10
CA GLU A 233 13.24 5.20 27.28
C GLU A 233 12.22 6.08 26.53
N LYS A 234 11.89 5.72 25.27
CA LYS A 234 10.88 6.42 24.48
C LYS A 234 9.51 6.37 25.13
N LEU A 235 9.10 5.18 25.61
CA LEU A 235 7.82 4.99 26.30
C LEU A 235 7.75 5.80 27.62
N SER A 236 8.86 5.92 28.35
CA SER A 236 8.89 6.72 29.58
C SER A 236 8.68 8.22 29.36
N LYS A 237 9.03 8.72 28.18
CA LYS A 237 8.75 10.11 27.76
C LYS A 237 7.27 10.33 27.43
N ILE A 238 6.60 9.34 26.83
CA ILE A 238 5.18 9.40 26.47
C ILE A 238 4.30 9.16 27.72
N TYR A 239 4.67 8.19 28.56
CA TYR A 239 3.93 7.77 29.75
C TYR A 239 4.80 7.90 31.02
N PRO A 240 5.00 9.14 31.54
CA PRO A 240 5.83 9.36 32.71
C PRO A 240 5.33 8.55 33.92
N GLY A 241 6.24 7.86 34.60
CA GLY A 241 5.93 7.07 35.79
C GLY A 241 5.38 5.66 35.51
N ARG A 242 5.26 5.25 34.23
CA ARG A 242 4.94 3.89 33.85
C ARG A 242 6.19 3.13 33.43
N SER A 243 6.20 1.82 33.67
CA SER A 243 7.26 0.90 33.24
C SER A 243 6.65 -0.24 32.44
N PHE A 244 7.21 -0.50 31.28
CA PHE A 244 6.78 -1.55 30.37
C PHE A 244 7.94 -2.50 30.09
N ASN A 245 7.70 -3.81 30.16
CA ASN A 245 8.70 -4.83 29.86
C ASN A 245 8.44 -5.54 28.53
N THR A 246 7.20 -5.56 28.10
CA THR A 246 6.75 -6.25 26.88
C THR A 246 5.85 -5.36 26.06
N THR A 247 5.75 -5.66 24.76
CA THR A 247 4.76 -5.01 23.87
C THR A 247 3.33 -5.23 24.36
N ASN A 248 3.06 -6.39 24.98
CA ASN A 248 1.76 -6.68 25.56
C ASN A 248 1.41 -5.75 26.73
N ASP A 249 2.39 -5.34 27.54
CA ASP A 249 2.19 -4.34 28.59
C ASP A 249 1.76 -3.00 27.99
N VAL A 250 2.44 -2.57 26.92
CA VAL A 250 2.11 -1.32 26.23
C VAL A 250 0.71 -1.36 25.63
N PHE A 251 0.42 -2.40 24.87
CA PHE A 251 -0.88 -2.55 24.21
C PHE A 251 -2.03 -2.67 25.22
N ALA A 252 -1.83 -3.45 26.28
CA ALA A 252 -2.83 -3.58 27.35
C ALA A 252 -3.12 -2.23 28.01
N TYR A 253 -2.08 -1.47 28.32
CA TYR A 253 -2.23 -0.14 28.90
C TYR A 253 -2.99 0.81 27.94
N VAL A 254 -2.54 0.94 26.69
CA VAL A 254 -3.16 1.84 25.72
C VAL A 254 -4.63 1.50 25.47
N LEU A 255 -4.95 0.22 25.30
CA LEU A 255 -6.34 -0.21 25.08
C LEU A 255 -7.21 -0.04 26.32
N ASN A 256 -6.66 -0.29 27.53
CA ASN A 256 -7.41 -0.05 28.76
C ASN A 256 -7.76 1.43 28.95
N GLU A 257 -6.82 2.34 28.74
CA GLU A 257 -7.06 3.78 28.82
C GLU A 257 -8.17 4.25 27.85
N LYS A 258 -8.25 3.64 26.66
CA LYS A 258 -9.22 4.04 25.63
C LYS A 258 -10.61 3.44 25.84
N MET A 259 -10.70 2.21 26.28
CA MET A 259 -11.96 1.47 26.22
C MET A 259 -12.23 0.58 27.45
N GLY A 260 -11.32 0.53 28.42
CA GLY A 260 -11.50 -0.30 29.60
C GLY A 260 -12.80 -0.01 30.34
N ASP A 261 -13.12 1.26 30.53
CA ASP A 261 -14.36 1.69 31.20
C ASP A 261 -15.62 1.32 30.41
N VAL A 262 -15.58 1.43 29.07
CA VAL A 262 -16.75 1.18 28.24
C VAL A 262 -17.08 -0.30 28.16
N TYR A 263 -16.06 -1.15 28.04
CA TYR A 263 -16.23 -2.60 27.95
C TYR A 263 -16.10 -3.32 29.28
N GLY A 264 -15.65 -2.63 30.33
CA GLY A 264 -15.58 -3.12 31.69
C GLY A 264 -14.43 -4.07 31.98
N PHE A 265 -13.29 -3.93 31.30
CA PHE A 265 -12.06 -4.68 31.56
C PHE A 265 -10.97 -3.79 32.17
N THR A 266 -10.04 -4.43 32.88
CA THR A 266 -8.85 -3.79 33.44
C THR A 266 -7.64 -4.03 32.55
N GLU A 267 -6.54 -3.29 32.80
CA GLU A 267 -5.26 -3.50 32.13
C GLU A 267 -4.78 -4.96 32.25
N ASP A 268 -4.86 -5.56 33.43
CA ASP A 268 -4.47 -6.96 33.66
C ASP A 268 -5.34 -7.94 32.87
N GLN A 269 -6.63 -7.67 32.76
CA GLN A 269 -7.53 -8.49 31.95
C GLN A 269 -7.23 -8.35 30.47
N MET A 270 -6.89 -7.14 29.98
CA MET A 270 -6.46 -6.95 28.60
C MET A 270 -5.13 -7.67 28.36
N ARG A 271 -4.17 -7.59 29.27
CA ARG A 271 -2.91 -8.35 29.17
C ARG A 271 -3.19 -9.85 29.09
N THR A 272 -4.15 -10.34 29.86
CA THR A 272 -4.59 -11.75 29.78
C THR A 272 -5.17 -12.09 28.41
N PHE A 273 -5.99 -11.22 27.82
CA PHE A 273 -6.50 -11.44 26.44
C PHE A 273 -5.39 -11.58 25.41
N LEU A 274 -4.31 -10.82 25.56
CA LEU A 274 -3.16 -10.85 24.64
C LEU A 274 -2.28 -12.10 24.81
N VAL A 275 -2.29 -12.76 25.97
CA VAL A 275 -1.45 -13.92 26.29
C VAL A 275 -2.22 -15.22 26.46
N GLU A 276 -3.55 -15.17 26.61
CA GLU A 276 -4.34 -16.34 26.95
C GLU A 276 -4.33 -17.38 25.81
N LYS A 277 -3.86 -18.58 26.13
CA LYS A 277 -4.04 -19.73 25.25
C LYS A 277 -5.52 -20.11 25.24
N PRO A 278 -6.10 -20.42 24.10
CA PRO A 278 -7.50 -20.83 24.07
C PRO A 278 -7.67 -22.08 24.94
N THR A 279 -8.43 -21.92 25.99
CA THR A 279 -8.81 -23.04 26.87
C THR A 279 -9.94 -23.87 26.27
N GLN A 280 -10.53 -23.40 25.17
CA GLN A 280 -11.63 -24.05 24.47
C GLN A 280 -11.29 -24.26 22.99
N PRO A 281 -11.54 -25.47 22.44
CA PRO A 281 -11.22 -25.83 21.06
C PRO A 281 -11.83 -24.93 19.98
N ASN A 282 -12.89 -24.18 20.32
CA ASN A 282 -13.66 -23.36 19.39
C ASN A 282 -13.28 -21.86 19.39
N LYS A 283 -12.32 -21.45 20.22
CA LYS A 283 -11.87 -20.06 20.23
C LYS A 283 -10.60 -19.92 19.40
N PHE A 284 -10.59 -18.90 18.57
CA PHE A 284 -9.40 -18.53 17.83
C PHE A 284 -8.28 -18.16 18.81
N ASN A 285 -7.10 -18.65 18.56
CA ASN A 285 -5.94 -18.33 19.38
C ASN A 285 -5.29 -17.05 18.88
N HIS A 286 -5.38 -15.95 19.63
CA HIS A 286 -4.80 -14.68 19.20
C HIS A 286 -3.28 -14.68 19.09
N TYR A 287 -2.60 -15.69 19.58
CA TYR A 287 -1.19 -15.91 19.28
C TYR A 287 -0.92 -16.23 17.81
N MET A 288 -1.95 -16.68 17.09
CA MET A 288 -1.88 -16.98 15.67
C MET A 288 -2.57 -15.91 14.84
N ASP A 289 -3.01 -14.82 15.46
CA ASP A 289 -3.68 -13.72 14.79
C ASP A 289 -2.65 -12.82 14.08
N HIS A 290 -2.78 -12.70 12.76
CA HIS A 290 -1.91 -11.81 11.96
C HIS A 290 -1.92 -10.38 12.48
N ALA A 291 -3.03 -9.88 13.00
CA ALA A 291 -3.13 -8.55 13.59
C ALA A 291 -2.18 -8.36 14.77
N TYR A 292 -2.10 -9.36 15.64
CA TYR A 292 -1.18 -9.35 16.77
C TYR A 292 0.28 -9.33 16.32
N PHE A 293 0.64 -10.19 15.36
CA PHE A 293 1.99 -10.24 14.82
C PHE A 293 2.35 -8.97 14.06
N SER A 294 1.42 -8.41 13.27
CA SER A 294 1.63 -7.15 12.56
C SER A 294 1.98 -6.01 13.53
N ALA A 295 1.18 -5.82 14.57
CA ALA A 295 1.40 -4.78 15.56
C ALA A 295 2.75 -4.94 16.29
N THR A 296 3.07 -6.17 16.70
CA THR A 296 4.31 -6.46 17.46
C THR A 296 5.56 -6.32 16.59
N ILE A 297 5.52 -6.83 15.34
CA ILE A 297 6.63 -6.69 14.39
C ILE A 297 6.89 -5.22 14.08
N LEU A 298 5.85 -4.46 13.80
CA LEU A 298 5.98 -3.02 13.53
C LEU A 298 6.54 -2.26 14.72
N PHE A 299 6.08 -2.54 15.94
CA PHE A 299 6.64 -1.93 17.14
C PHE A 299 8.16 -2.11 17.19
N ARG A 300 8.64 -3.34 17.02
CA ARG A 300 10.07 -3.66 17.06
C ARG A 300 10.83 -3.01 15.90
N LYS A 301 10.32 -3.14 14.69
CA LYS A 301 10.96 -2.56 13.49
C LYS A 301 11.10 -1.04 13.61
N LEU A 302 10.04 -0.34 13.99
CA LEU A 302 10.04 1.12 14.06
C LEU A 302 10.89 1.64 15.22
N PHE A 303 10.76 1.09 16.40
CA PHE A 303 11.28 1.72 17.62
C PHE A 303 12.57 1.13 18.16
N GLU A 304 12.83 -0.16 17.93
CA GLU A 304 14.05 -0.84 18.37
C GLU A 304 15.09 -0.88 17.25
N GLU A 305 14.72 -1.32 16.04
CA GLU A 305 15.67 -1.52 14.96
C GLU A 305 15.95 -0.23 14.17
N MET A 306 14.93 0.56 13.83
CA MET A 306 15.08 1.78 13.02
C MET A 306 15.21 3.05 13.85
N ASP A 307 15.03 2.95 15.15
CA ASP A 307 15.16 4.05 16.11
C ASP A 307 14.31 5.31 15.76
N ILE A 308 13.09 5.09 15.26
CA ILE A 308 12.15 6.17 14.96
C ILE A 308 11.70 6.82 16.28
N GLU A 309 11.52 8.13 16.26
CA GLU A 309 10.93 8.85 17.38
C GLU A 309 9.49 8.35 17.63
N MET A 310 9.21 7.97 18.87
CA MET A 310 7.94 7.41 19.25
C MET A 310 6.99 8.51 19.75
N HIS A 311 5.80 8.56 19.18
CA HIS A 311 4.68 9.38 19.64
C HIS A 311 3.51 8.50 20.05
N SER A 312 2.57 9.03 20.87
CA SER A 312 1.36 8.30 21.29
C SER A 312 0.53 7.80 20.11
N GLU A 313 0.51 8.56 19.03
CA GLU A 313 -0.23 8.28 17.80
C GLU A 313 0.32 7.06 17.03
N HIS A 314 1.60 6.78 17.15
CA HIS A 314 2.16 5.53 16.64
C HIS A 314 1.59 4.32 17.40
N LEU A 315 1.45 4.45 18.74
CA LEU A 315 0.86 3.39 19.55
C LEU A 315 -0.64 3.24 19.24
N ASP A 316 -1.31 4.35 18.90
CA ASP A 316 -2.68 4.31 18.39
C ASP A 316 -2.75 3.54 17.06
N ALA A 317 -1.86 3.82 16.12
CA ALA A 317 -1.81 3.09 14.85
C ALA A 317 -1.58 1.58 15.06
N LEU A 318 -0.65 1.22 15.95
CA LEU A 318 -0.36 -0.19 16.26
C LEU A 318 -1.52 -0.89 16.98
N THR A 319 -2.18 -0.20 17.93
CA THR A 319 -3.36 -0.77 18.61
C THR A 319 -4.57 -0.84 17.68
N ALA A 320 -4.69 0.05 16.69
CA ALA A 320 -5.68 -0.08 15.62
C ALA A 320 -5.45 -1.36 14.82
N ILE A 321 -4.21 -1.64 14.42
CA ILE A 321 -3.84 -2.89 13.76
C ILE A 321 -4.18 -4.09 14.63
N LEU A 322 -3.79 -4.07 15.91
CA LEU A 322 -4.05 -5.16 16.84
C LEU A 322 -5.55 -5.49 16.95
N MET A 323 -6.41 -4.48 16.86
CA MET A 323 -7.85 -4.62 17.07
C MET A 323 -8.65 -5.05 15.84
N HIS A 324 -8.12 -4.93 14.62
CA HIS A 324 -8.95 -5.10 13.41
C HIS A 324 -9.48 -6.52 13.22
N ASN A 325 -8.90 -7.53 13.87
CA ASN A 325 -9.30 -8.92 13.73
C ASN A 325 -9.82 -9.54 15.05
N SER A 326 -9.16 -10.59 15.51
CA SER A 326 -9.68 -11.50 16.55
C SER A 326 -9.85 -10.86 17.93
N LEU A 327 -8.94 -9.99 18.34
CA LEU A 327 -8.95 -9.40 19.67
C LEU A 327 -10.26 -8.66 19.94
N TYR A 328 -10.69 -7.81 19.01
CA TYR A 328 -11.94 -7.11 19.17
C TYR A 328 -13.14 -8.04 18.99
N LYS A 329 -13.22 -8.74 17.87
CA LYS A 329 -14.39 -9.54 17.48
C LYS A 329 -14.72 -10.65 18.47
N PHE A 330 -13.71 -11.31 19.04
CA PHE A 330 -13.91 -12.49 19.89
C PHE A 330 -13.65 -12.27 21.39
N CYS A 331 -12.95 -11.21 21.76
CA CYS A 331 -12.64 -10.94 23.18
C CYS A 331 -13.34 -9.70 23.69
N ILE A 332 -13.01 -8.51 23.15
CA ILE A 332 -13.47 -7.23 23.72
C ILE A 332 -14.97 -7.04 23.55
N ALA A 333 -15.48 -7.24 22.32
CA ALA A 333 -16.88 -6.97 21.99
C ALA A 333 -17.88 -7.77 22.83
N HIS A 334 -17.48 -8.94 23.31
CA HIS A 334 -18.33 -9.83 24.12
C HIS A 334 -18.01 -9.78 25.62
N TYR A 335 -17.01 -9.01 26.04
CA TYR A 335 -16.61 -9.02 27.44
C TYR A 335 -17.72 -8.45 28.34
N LYS A 336 -18.15 -9.24 29.29
CA LYS A 336 -19.24 -8.90 30.24
C LYS A 336 -20.53 -8.38 29.57
N SER A 337 -20.79 -8.71 28.33
CA SER A 337 -22.03 -8.32 27.66
C SER A 337 -22.80 -9.55 27.19
N GLU A 338 -24.15 -9.44 27.13
CA GLU A 338 -25.02 -10.50 26.59
C GLU A 338 -24.96 -10.59 25.04
N GLY A 339 -24.33 -9.62 24.38
CA GLY A 339 -24.20 -9.53 22.95
C GLY A 339 -23.01 -8.68 22.52
N ASN A 340 -22.85 -8.55 21.21
CA ASN A 340 -21.81 -7.74 20.63
C ASN A 340 -22.03 -6.25 20.93
N LYS A 341 -20.99 -5.52 21.26
CA LYS A 341 -21.02 -4.06 21.35
C LYS A 341 -20.32 -3.47 20.15
N PRO A 342 -21.04 -2.82 19.22
CA PRO A 342 -20.42 -2.17 18.07
C PRO A 342 -19.39 -1.13 18.51
N PHE A 343 -18.27 -1.10 17.80
CA PHE A 343 -17.16 -0.21 18.13
C PHE A 343 -17.43 1.22 17.68
N LYS A 344 -17.24 2.18 18.58
CA LYS A 344 -17.49 3.60 18.31
C LYS A 344 -16.21 4.33 17.91
N ALA A 345 -16.33 5.21 16.93
CA ALA A 345 -15.20 6.00 16.42
C ALA A 345 -14.57 6.88 17.50
N GLU A 346 -15.36 7.37 18.46
CA GLU A 346 -14.90 8.23 19.55
C GLU A 346 -13.92 7.53 20.50
N LEU A 347 -13.96 6.20 20.58
CA LEU A 347 -13.06 5.44 21.44
C LEU A 347 -11.65 5.31 20.84
N HIS A 348 -11.59 5.09 19.54
CA HIS A 348 -10.34 4.93 18.83
C HIS A 348 -10.56 5.09 17.31
N PRO A 349 -10.45 6.32 16.77
CA PRO A 349 -10.86 6.58 15.40
C PRO A 349 -10.09 5.78 14.34
N LEU A 350 -8.77 5.54 14.53
CA LEU A 350 -7.99 4.74 13.58
C LEU A 350 -8.44 3.27 13.58
N ALA A 351 -8.70 2.67 14.76
CA ALA A 351 -9.19 1.30 14.84
C ALA A 351 -10.58 1.16 14.20
N TYR A 352 -11.46 2.12 14.45
CA TYR A 352 -12.79 2.17 13.83
C TYR A 352 -12.70 2.17 12.30
N MET A 353 -11.88 3.07 11.77
CA MET A 353 -11.71 3.19 10.32
C MET A 353 -11.08 1.94 9.72
N LEU A 354 -10.08 1.34 10.39
CA LEU A 354 -9.42 0.13 9.90
C LEU A 354 -10.40 -1.05 9.85
N MET A 355 -11.15 -1.29 10.93
CA MET A 355 -12.16 -2.35 10.96
C MET A 355 -13.24 -2.16 9.90
N LEU A 356 -13.68 -0.92 9.66
CA LEU A 356 -14.68 -0.63 8.63
C LEU A 356 -14.11 -0.86 7.21
N CYS A 357 -12.94 -0.31 6.90
CA CYS A 357 -12.36 -0.39 5.57
C CYS A 357 -11.90 -1.80 5.21
N ASP A 358 -11.38 -2.57 6.17
CA ASP A 358 -11.00 -3.97 5.97
C ASP A 358 -12.20 -4.85 5.63
N GLU A 359 -13.32 -4.69 6.36
CA GLU A 359 -14.56 -5.40 6.04
C GLU A 359 -15.15 -4.98 4.68
N LEU A 360 -15.12 -3.68 4.36
CA LEU A 360 -15.62 -3.17 3.07
C LEU A 360 -14.79 -3.66 1.88
N GLN A 361 -13.48 -3.86 2.04
CA GLN A 361 -12.62 -4.33 0.96
C GLN A 361 -12.71 -5.86 0.82
N CYS A 362 -13.74 -6.33 0.15
CA CYS A 362 -13.98 -7.75 -0.04
C CYS A 362 -14.07 -8.18 -1.52
N TRP A 363 -13.79 -7.27 -2.45
CA TRP A 363 -13.72 -7.58 -3.89
C TRP A 363 -12.31 -8.01 -4.29
N ASP A 364 -12.19 -8.60 -5.48
CA ASP A 364 -10.93 -9.10 -6.07
C ASP A 364 -10.17 -10.10 -5.16
N ARG A 365 -10.91 -10.82 -4.34
CA ARG A 365 -10.37 -11.91 -3.52
C ARG A 365 -10.36 -13.18 -4.33
N THR A 366 -9.37 -13.39 -5.17
CA THR A 366 -9.20 -14.69 -5.80
C THR A 366 -8.60 -15.66 -4.80
N ALA A 367 -9.44 -16.47 -4.23
CA ALA A 367 -8.98 -17.60 -3.45
C ALA A 367 -8.61 -18.76 -4.38
N TYR A 368 -7.36 -19.20 -4.35
CA TYR A 368 -6.93 -20.44 -4.96
C TYR A 368 -6.96 -21.57 -3.91
N GLY A 369 -7.72 -22.62 -4.13
CA GLY A 369 -7.71 -23.78 -3.24
C GLY A 369 -8.99 -24.62 -3.25
N ARG A 370 -9.03 -25.70 -2.44
CA ARG A 370 -10.17 -26.64 -2.38
C ARG A 370 -11.49 -25.98 -2.02
N ASN A 371 -11.47 -24.94 -1.18
CA ASN A 371 -12.66 -24.24 -0.74
C ASN A 371 -13.05 -23.07 -1.67
N SER A 372 -12.12 -22.55 -2.47
CA SER A 372 -12.35 -21.40 -3.34
C SER A 372 -13.40 -21.64 -4.44
N LYS A 373 -13.57 -22.90 -4.87
CA LYS A 373 -14.58 -23.25 -5.89
C LYS A 373 -16.03 -23.14 -5.39
N LYS A 374 -16.19 -22.91 -4.10
CA LYS A 374 -17.51 -22.86 -3.46
C LYS A 374 -17.91 -21.44 -3.02
N GLU A 375 -16.99 -20.49 -3.00
CA GLU A 375 -17.25 -19.13 -2.53
C GLU A 375 -17.47 -18.17 -3.71
N LEU A 376 -18.52 -17.38 -3.61
CA LEU A 376 -18.82 -16.32 -4.56
C LEU A 376 -18.20 -15.05 -4.04
N HIS A 377 -17.25 -14.49 -4.78
CA HIS A 377 -16.61 -13.25 -4.46
C HIS A 377 -17.02 -12.17 -5.45
N PRO A 378 -17.28 -10.93 -5.00
CA PRO A 378 -17.43 -9.84 -5.93
C PRO A 378 -16.11 -9.60 -6.67
N MET A 379 -16.21 -9.36 -7.96
CA MET A 379 -15.07 -9.09 -8.84
C MET A 379 -14.59 -7.64 -8.74
N GLY A 380 -15.48 -6.75 -8.29
CA GLY A 380 -15.19 -5.34 -8.11
C GLY A 380 -16.21 -4.69 -7.20
N CYS A 381 -16.00 -3.43 -6.88
CA CYS A 381 -16.93 -2.61 -6.14
C CYS A 381 -16.86 -1.19 -6.66
N THR A 382 -18.01 -0.53 -6.81
CA THR A 382 -18.08 0.90 -7.04
C THR A 382 -18.60 1.58 -5.79
N PHE A 383 -18.01 2.72 -5.45
CA PHE A 383 -18.40 3.51 -4.29
C PHE A 383 -18.94 4.86 -4.71
N ASP A 384 -19.92 5.35 -3.93
CA ASP A 384 -20.39 6.71 -3.96
C ASP A 384 -20.30 7.28 -2.53
N PHE A 385 -19.51 8.32 -2.37
CA PHE A 385 -19.24 9.01 -1.10
C PHE A 385 -19.95 10.36 -1.10
N SER A 386 -21.25 10.35 -0.90
CA SER A 386 -22.08 11.59 -0.86
C SER A 386 -22.25 12.09 0.56
N GLY A 387 -21.37 12.97 1.01
CA GLY A 387 -21.34 13.48 2.40
C GLY A 387 -21.09 12.34 3.40
N ASN A 388 -21.97 12.21 4.40
CA ASN A 388 -21.83 11.16 5.40
C ASN A 388 -22.35 9.77 4.97
N ASN A 389 -22.79 9.65 3.71
CA ASN A 389 -23.31 8.41 3.17
C ASN A 389 -22.27 7.71 2.31
N ILE A 390 -22.16 6.41 2.50
CA ILE A 390 -21.35 5.52 1.67
C ILE A 390 -22.33 4.56 0.97
N LYS A 391 -22.40 4.60 -0.33
CA LYS A 391 -23.07 3.57 -1.12
C LYS A 391 -22.02 2.68 -1.76
N ALA A 392 -22.01 1.39 -1.39
CA ALA A 392 -21.14 0.38 -1.95
C ALA A 392 -21.93 -0.56 -2.85
N ILE A 393 -21.56 -0.65 -4.13
CA ILE A 393 -22.20 -1.55 -5.10
C ILE A 393 -21.19 -2.62 -5.48
N TYR A 394 -21.36 -3.82 -4.95
CA TYR A 394 -20.51 -4.96 -5.25
C TYR A 394 -20.90 -5.63 -6.54
N LEU A 395 -19.94 -5.80 -7.44
CA LEU A 395 -20.14 -6.27 -8.79
C LEU A 395 -19.76 -7.75 -8.91
N PHE A 396 -20.67 -8.53 -9.49
CA PHE A 396 -20.49 -9.98 -9.67
C PHE A 396 -20.51 -10.35 -11.14
N ASP A 397 -19.88 -11.46 -11.50
CA ASP A 397 -19.97 -12.02 -12.85
C ASP A 397 -21.38 -12.56 -13.09
N GLU A 398 -21.98 -12.17 -14.21
CA GLU A 398 -23.33 -12.56 -14.60
C GLU A 398 -23.50 -14.10 -14.69
N LYS A 399 -22.43 -14.82 -15.09
CA LYS A 399 -22.44 -16.30 -15.18
C LYS A 399 -22.48 -16.98 -13.81
N GLU A 400 -22.06 -16.29 -12.76
CA GLU A 400 -22.13 -16.80 -11.39
C GLU A 400 -23.49 -16.54 -10.71
N MET A 401 -24.33 -15.71 -11.33
CA MET A 401 -25.64 -15.34 -10.78
C MET A 401 -26.57 -16.53 -10.50
N ALA A 402 -26.57 -17.52 -11.37
CA ALA A 402 -27.39 -18.72 -11.15
C ALA A 402 -27.05 -19.42 -9.83
N LYS A 403 -25.75 -19.44 -9.48
CA LYS A 403 -25.27 -19.99 -8.20
C LYS A 403 -25.71 -19.15 -7.01
N VAL A 404 -25.65 -17.81 -7.16
CA VAL A 404 -26.08 -16.86 -6.11
C VAL A 404 -27.57 -17.00 -5.83
N ASN A 405 -28.39 -17.04 -6.87
CA ASN A 405 -29.84 -17.21 -6.72
C ASN A 405 -30.18 -18.53 -6.04
N HIS A 406 -29.50 -19.61 -6.39
CA HIS A 406 -29.69 -20.90 -5.74
C HIS A 406 -29.38 -20.85 -4.22
N PHE A 407 -28.26 -20.29 -3.82
CA PHE A 407 -27.93 -20.14 -2.39
C PHE A 407 -28.89 -19.20 -1.66
N LYS A 408 -29.35 -18.16 -2.31
CA LYS A 408 -30.34 -17.24 -1.76
C LYS A 408 -31.67 -17.98 -1.52
N ASP A 409 -32.12 -18.76 -2.47
CA ASP A 409 -33.37 -19.52 -2.39
C ASP A 409 -33.28 -20.58 -1.28
N GLU A 410 -32.19 -21.33 -1.18
CA GLU A 410 -31.95 -22.28 -0.08
C GLU A 410 -31.95 -21.61 1.30
N TYR A 411 -31.36 -20.42 1.42
CA TYR A 411 -31.35 -19.68 2.68
C TYR A 411 -32.73 -19.14 3.06
N ILE A 412 -33.47 -18.61 2.07
CA ILE A 412 -34.86 -18.14 2.28
C ILE A 412 -35.75 -19.33 2.69
N GLU A 413 -35.63 -20.45 2.02
CA GLU A 413 -36.35 -21.67 2.36
C GLU A 413 -36.01 -22.14 3.76
N TRP A 414 -34.74 -22.12 4.15
CA TRP A 414 -34.32 -22.46 5.50
C TRP A 414 -34.89 -21.49 6.55
N LEU A 415 -34.91 -20.17 6.30
CA LEU A 415 -35.53 -19.18 7.18
C LEU A 415 -37.04 -19.39 7.34
N GLN A 416 -37.74 -19.72 6.23
CA GLN A 416 -39.17 -19.96 6.25
C GLN A 416 -39.56 -21.26 6.95
N ASN A 417 -38.70 -22.27 6.90
CA ASN A 417 -38.96 -23.60 7.44
C ASN A 417 -38.43 -23.80 8.87
N GLN A 418 -37.94 -22.74 9.51
CA GLN A 418 -37.40 -22.83 10.87
C GLN A 418 -38.46 -23.22 11.91
N ASN A 419 -38.41 -24.50 12.31
CA ASN A 419 -38.72 -24.87 13.70
C ASN A 419 -37.49 -24.57 14.55
N PRO A 420 -37.56 -23.66 15.53
CA PRO A 420 -36.43 -23.35 16.40
C PRO A 420 -35.90 -24.65 17.02
N GLY A 421 -34.70 -25.08 16.63
CA GLY A 421 -34.00 -26.24 17.20
C GLY A 421 -33.78 -27.45 16.28
N LYS A 422 -34.18 -27.44 15.04
CA LYS A 422 -33.91 -28.57 14.11
C LYS A 422 -33.30 -28.11 12.78
N GLY A 423 -32.01 -28.38 12.60
CA GLY A 423 -31.28 -28.24 11.37
C GLY A 423 -30.18 -27.18 11.42
N LYS A 424 -29.03 -27.45 10.80
CA LYS A 424 -27.97 -26.44 10.55
C LYS A 424 -28.47 -25.50 9.50
N ALA A 425 -28.20 -24.18 9.70
CA ALA A 425 -28.30 -23.21 8.63
C ALA A 425 -27.49 -23.70 7.43
N PRO A 426 -27.99 -23.56 6.18
CA PRO A 426 -27.13 -23.74 5.02
C PRO A 426 -25.85 -22.93 5.23
N GLU A 427 -24.68 -23.51 4.93
CA GLU A 427 -23.43 -22.77 5.02
C GLU A 427 -23.52 -21.56 4.08
N LEU A 428 -23.89 -20.43 4.66
CA LEU A 428 -23.80 -19.15 3.99
C LEU A 428 -22.34 -18.87 3.78
N LYS A 429 -21.93 -18.94 2.54
CA LYS A 429 -20.59 -18.56 2.18
C LYS A 429 -20.48 -17.06 2.25
N ALA A 430 -19.30 -16.57 2.67
CA ALA A 430 -19.06 -15.24 3.21
C ALA A 430 -19.74 -14.09 2.45
N PHE A 431 -19.87 -14.19 1.13
CA PHE A 431 -20.40 -13.09 0.30
C PHE A 431 -21.84 -13.26 -0.20
N SER A 432 -22.46 -14.41 -0.01
CA SER A 432 -23.92 -14.55 -0.25
C SER A 432 -24.76 -13.63 0.64
N GLY A 433 -24.21 -13.23 1.81
CA GLY A 433 -24.82 -12.24 2.68
C GLY A 433 -25.11 -10.88 2.05
N MET A 434 -24.42 -10.51 0.96
CA MET A 434 -24.71 -9.25 0.23
C MET A 434 -26.06 -9.27 -0.45
N TYR A 435 -26.53 -10.45 -0.90
CA TYR A 435 -27.82 -10.62 -1.58
C TYR A 435 -28.99 -10.87 -0.64
N ILE A 436 -28.70 -11.34 0.57
CA ILE A 436 -29.74 -11.64 1.55
C ILE A 436 -30.10 -10.36 2.25
N LYS A 437 -31.38 -10.02 2.19
CA LYS A 437 -31.92 -8.84 2.88
C LYS A 437 -32.72 -9.27 4.09
N GLU A 438 -32.38 -8.72 5.24
CA GLU A 438 -33.13 -8.82 6.49
C GLU A 438 -33.67 -7.43 6.81
N ASN A 439 -34.98 -7.28 6.92
CA ASN A 439 -35.64 -5.98 7.13
C ASN A 439 -35.27 -4.88 6.07
N GLY A 440 -34.99 -5.29 4.84
CA GLY A 440 -34.64 -4.37 3.74
C GLY A 440 -33.16 -4.04 3.63
N VAL A 441 -32.33 -4.43 4.60
CA VAL A 441 -30.86 -4.23 4.65
C VAL A 441 -30.15 -5.53 4.30
N SER A 442 -29.01 -5.46 3.61
CA SER A 442 -28.24 -6.65 3.33
C SER A 442 -27.68 -7.25 4.64
N LYS A 443 -27.65 -8.61 4.71
CA LYS A 443 -27.01 -9.28 5.85
C LYS A 443 -25.55 -8.86 6.05
N PHE A 444 -24.82 -8.64 4.96
CA PHE A 444 -23.45 -8.16 5.01
C PHE A 444 -23.33 -6.80 5.73
N GLN A 445 -24.25 -5.87 5.43
CA GLN A 445 -24.27 -4.59 6.15
C GLN A 445 -24.62 -4.79 7.63
N ASN A 446 -25.59 -5.66 7.94
CA ASN A 446 -25.93 -5.97 9.35
C ASN A 446 -24.73 -6.60 10.09
N ASP A 447 -23.95 -7.45 9.41
CA ASP A 447 -22.75 -8.05 10.01
C ASP A 447 -21.67 -6.97 10.30
N ILE A 448 -21.52 -5.96 9.43
CA ILE A 448 -20.64 -4.80 9.70
C ILE A 448 -21.17 -3.99 10.90
N GLU A 449 -22.48 -3.76 11.01
CA GLU A 449 -23.11 -3.01 12.12
C GLU A 449 -22.93 -3.71 13.48
N LEU A 450 -22.69 -5.03 13.48
CA LEU A 450 -22.34 -5.76 14.70
C LEU A 450 -20.89 -5.49 15.15
N ILE A 451 -20.03 -5.05 14.26
CA ILE A 451 -18.61 -4.79 14.52
C ILE A 451 -18.38 -3.31 14.81
N VAL A 452 -18.87 -2.42 13.97
CA VAL A 452 -18.68 -0.96 14.08
C VAL A 452 -20.01 -0.22 14.14
N ASP A 453 -20.07 0.83 14.95
CA ASP A 453 -21.23 1.70 15.08
C ASP A 453 -21.33 2.63 13.87
N LEU A 454 -22.32 2.42 13.00
CA LEU A 454 -22.52 3.19 11.78
C LEU A 454 -23.31 4.50 11.99
N SER A 455 -23.45 4.98 13.23
CA SER A 455 -24.18 6.23 13.51
C SER A 455 -23.53 7.48 12.91
N LYS A 456 -22.23 7.44 12.61
CA LYS A 456 -21.47 8.54 11.99
C LYS A 456 -21.28 8.35 10.48
N ILE A 457 -21.41 7.14 10.00
CA ILE A 457 -21.20 6.77 8.61
C ILE A 457 -22.40 5.95 8.15
N HIS A 458 -23.24 6.51 7.31
CA HIS A 458 -24.41 5.80 6.82
C HIS A 458 -23.99 4.91 5.63
N LEU A 459 -23.95 3.61 5.88
CA LEU A 459 -23.59 2.61 4.86
C LEU A 459 -24.85 2.06 4.18
N ASN A 460 -24.83 1.99 2.85
CA ASN A 460 -25.80 1.29 2.03
C ASN A 460 -25.09 0.32 1.09
N VAL A 461 -25.35 -0.97 1.25
CA VAL A 461 -24.74 -2.04 0.44
C VAL A 461 -25.75 -2.51 -0.60
N GLU A 462 -25.36 -2.41 -1.86
CA GLU A 462 -26.08 -2.92 -3.02
C GLU A 462 -25.24 -3.93 -3.79
N THR A 463 -25.88 -4.63 -4.72
CA THR A 463 -25.22 -5.59 -5.62
C THR A 463 -25.58 -5.27 -7.05
N GLY A 464 -24.61 -5.42 -7.94
CA GLY A 464 -24.74 -5.19 -9.36
C GLY A 464 -24.03 -6.27 -10.17
N PHE A 465 -24.09 -6.12 -11.49
CA PHE A 465 -23.46 -7.01 -12.45
C PHE A 465 -22.52 -6.21 -13.33
N ALA A 466 -21.41 -6.84 -13.72
CA ALA A 466 -20.57 -6.33 -14.77
C ALA A 466 -20.36 -7.43 -15.81
N GLU A 467 -20.62 -7.10 -17.07
CA GLU A 467 -20.48 -8.04 -18.18
C GLU A 467 -19.03 -8.46 -18.42
N HIS A 468 -18.06 -7.65 -18.11
CA HIS A 468 -16.63 -7.96 -18.13
C HIS A 468 -15.92 -7.01 -17.17
N ILE A 469 -15.81 -7.39 -15.92
CA ILE A 469 -14.75 -6.81 -15.11
C ILE A 469 -13.46 -7.46 -15.64
N HIS A 470 -12.60 -6.67 -16.25
CA HIS A 470 -11.23 -7.10 -16.44
C HIS A 470 -10.70 -7.43 -15.04
N SER A 471 -10.67 -8.72 -14.69
CA SER A 471 -9.72 -9.18 -13.68
C SER A 471 -8.40 -8.61 -14.16
N GLY A 472 -7.95 -7.54 -13.53
CA GLY A 472 -6.84 -6.76 -14.04
C GLY A 472 -5.77 -7.74 -14.44
N ASN A 473 -5.18 -7.59 -15.59
CA ASN A 473 -4.19 -8.50 -16.13
C ASN A 473 -3.18 -8.73 -15.03
N ARG A 474 -3.40 -9.80 -14.24
CA ARG A 474 -2.48 -10.17 -13.19
C ARG A 474 -1.20 -10.39 -13.93
N SER A 475 -0.26 -9.52 -13.70
CA SER A 475 1.06 -9.69 -14.23
C SER A 475 1.53 -11.06 -13.75
N TYR A 476 1.59 -12.04 -14.65
CA TYR A 476 2.23 -13.33 -14.37
C TYR A 476 3.73 -13.18 -14.10
N LEU A 477 4.23 -11.95 -14.17
CA LEU A 477 5.56 -11.51 -13.75
C LEU A 477 5.64 -11.26 -12.24
N SER A 478 4.71 -11.79 -11.47
CA SER A 478 4.54 -11.62 -10.02
C SER A 478 5.69 -12.15 -9.14
N ASN A 479 6.81 -12.51 -9.72
CA ASN A 479 8.05 -12.80 -9.00
C ASN A 479 8.91 -11.54 -8.79
N SER A 480 8.37 -10.33 -9.00
CA SER A 480 9.09 -9.11 -8.69
C SER A 480 9.30 -9.03 -7.17
N ASN A 481 10.46 -9.46 -6.76
CA ASN A 481 10.94 -9.27 -5.41
C ASN A 481 11.15 -7.76 -5.20
N PHE A 482 10.40 -7.14 -4.30
CA PHE A 482 10.47 -5.70 -4.04
C PHE A 482 11.87 -5.23 -3.66
N ILE A 483 12.66 -6.05 -2.97
CA ILE A 483 14.04 -5.70 -2.63
C ILE A 483 14.93 -5.64 -3.90
N ASN A 484 14.70 -6.52 -4.87
CA ASN A 484 15.44 -6.47 -6.12
C ASN A 484 14.99 -5.30 -6.98
N LEU A 485 13.69 -5.00 -7.04
CA LEU A 485 13.17 -3.81 -7.71
C LEU A 485 13.81 -2.53 -7.17
N TYR A 486 13.89 -2.42 -5.84
CA TYR A 486 14.55 -1.28 -5.18
C TYR A 486 16.04 -1.23 -5.47
N LYS A 487 16.72 -2.38 -5.45
CA LYS A 487 18.14 -2.51 -5.80
C LYS A 487 18.39 -2.12 -7.27
N PHE A 488 17.51 -2.51 -8.17
CA PHE A 488 17.62 -2.12 -9.58
C PHE A 488 17.50 -0.60 -9.76
N ALA A 489 16.57 0.05 -9.06
CA ALA A 489 16.47 1.50 -9.09
C ALA A 489 17.75 2.19 -8.60
N ILE A 490 18.37 1.69 -7.54
CA ILE A 490 19.66 2.17 -7.03
C ILE A 490 20.76 2.03 -8.09
N ILE A 491 20.85 0.88 -8.77
CA ILE A 491 21.85 0.63 -9.80
C ILE A 491 21.61 1.50 -11.02
N LEU A 492 20.36 1.64 -11.45
CA LEU A 492 19.98 2.49 -12.60
C LEU A 492 20.41 3.94 -12.38
N ASN A 493 20.26 4.46 -11.17
CA ASN A 493 20.77 5.78 -10.82
C ASN A 493 22.29 5.81 -10.71
N GLY A 494 22.89 4.88 -9.97
CA GLY A 494 24.30 4.92 -9.60
C GLY A 494 25.26 4.69 -10.76
N ARG A 495 24.85 3.95 -11.80
CA ARG A 495 25.66 3.75 -13.02
C ARG A 495 25.85 5.04 -13.83
N TRP A 496 24.93 5.99 -13.68
CA TRP A 496 24.96 7.24 -14.45
C TRP A 496 26.24 8.05 -14.17
N GLY A 497 27.02 8.28 -15.20
CA GLY A 497 28.30 8.99 -15.08
C GLY A 497 29.42 8.22 -14.35
N ASN A 498 29.16 7.00 -13.87
CA ASN A 498 30.15 6.22 -13.11
C ASN A 498 31.25 5.62 -14.01
N ASP A 499 32.50 5.98 -13.75
CA ASP A 499 33.63 5.51 -14.54
C ASP A 499 33.98 4.03 -14.32
N GLY A 500 33.65 3.50 -13.14
CA GLY A 500 33.78 2.06 -12.83
C GLY A 500 32.86 1.22 -13.71
N TRP A 501 31.60 1.63 -13.80
CA TRP A 501 30.60 1.01 -14.67
C TRP A 501 31.03 1.05 -16.14
N LYS A 502 31.46 2.21 -16.64
CA LYS A 502 31.96 2.36 -18.02
C LYS A 502 33.12 1.41 -18.34
N ARG A 503 34.08 1.27 -17.40
CA ARG A 503 35.19 0.33 -17.58
C ARG A 503 34.73 -1.11 -17.55
N ALA A 504 33.82 -1.49 -16.63
CA ALA A 504 33.26 -2.83 -16.57
C ALA A 504 32.54 -3.21 -17.88
N LYS A 505 31.71 -2.27 -18.39
CA LYS A 505 31.00 -2.44 -19.67
C LYS A 505 31.97 -2.66 -20.86
N LEU A 506 33.04 -1.85 -20.94
CA LEU A 506 34.06 -2.02 -21.97
C LEU A 506 34.84 -3.35 -21.88
N ALA A 507 34.98 -3.89 -20.68
CA ALA A 507 35.65 -5.15 -20.41
C ALA A 507 34.74 -6.37 -20.49
N GLY A 508 33.41 -6.22 -20.65
CA GLY A 508 32.44 -7.31 -20.57
C GLY A 508 32.38 -7.96 -19.17
N GLN A 509 32.52 -7.15 -18.13
CA GLN A 509 32.60 -7.59 -16.73
C GLN A 509 31.49 -6.94 -15.87
N GLU A 510 30.37 -6.60 -16.48
CA GLU A 510 29.23 -5.91 -15.84
C GLU A 510 28.69 -6.69 -14.64
N GLU A 511 28.50 -8.02 -14.81
CA GLU A 511 27.99 -8.89 -13.74
C GLU A 511 28.96 -8.94 -12.56
N LEU A 512 30.26 -9.10 -12.84
CA LEU A 512 31.29 -9.12 -11.80
C LEU A 512 31.34 -7.79 -11.03
N TYR A 513 31.19 -6.67 -11.75
CA TYR A 513 31.18 -5.34 -11.15
C TYR A 513 29.96 -5.15 -10.25
N LEU A 514 28.76 -5.53 -10.71
CA LEU A 514 27.55 -5.42 -9.92
C LEU A 514 27.44 -6.42 -8.77
N SER A 515 28.19 -7.52 -8.81
CA SER A 515 28.23 -8.49 -7.70
C SER A 515 29.02 -7.99 -6.49
N ASP A 516 29.81 -6.92 -6.62
CA ASP A 516 30.53 -6.32 -5.50
C ASP A 516 29.55 -5.45 -4.67
N SER A 517 29.28 -5.87 -3.44
CA SER A 517 28.38 -5.16 -2.52
C SER A 517 28.79 -3.71 -2.28
N LYS A 518 30.11 -3.40 -2.29
CA LYS A 518 30.60 -2.04 -2.10
C LYS A 518 30.18 -1.09 -3.21
N VAL A 519 30.08 -1.60 -4.44
CA VAL A 519 29.60 -0.81 -5.58
C VAL A 519 28.13 -0.42 -5.37
N VAL A 520 27.32 -1.39 -4.95
CA VAL A 520 25.89 -1.13 -4.67
C VAL A 520 25.71 -0.21 -3.47
N GLU A 521 26.51 -0.33 -2.44
CA GLU A 521 26.51 0.59 -1.30
C GLU A 521 26.90 2.01 -1.70
N GLU A 522 27.90 2.18 -2.56
CA GLU A 522 28.27 3.50 -3.12
C GLU A 522 27.12 4.11 -3.94
N PHE A 523 26.48 3.29 -4.77
CA PHE A 523 25.33 3.74 -5.55
C PHE A 523 24.13 4.13 -4.67
N ALA A 524 23.91 3.40 -3.57
CA ALA A 524 22.89 3.69 -2.60
C ALA A 524 23.10 5.05 -1.90
N GLU A 525 24.35 5.42 -1.63
CA GLU A 525 24.69 6.74 -1.06
C GLU A 525 24.30 7.90 -2.00
N GLY A 526 24.45 7.72 -3.31
CA GLY A 526 23.96 8.67 -4.31
C GLY A 526 22.44 8.71 -4.38
N PHE A 527 21.80 7.52 -4.37
CA PHE A 527 20.36 7.37 -4.49
C PHE A 527 19.60 7.98 -3.30
N LYS A 528 20.11 7.87 -2.08
CA LYS A 528 19.47 8.45 -0.88
C LYS A 528 19.24 9.96 -0.97
N ASN A 529 20.11 10.66 -1.69
CA ASN A 529 20.06 12.13 -1.83
C ASN A 529 19.13 12.60 -2.95
N LEU A 530 18.52 11.69 -3.71
CA LEU A 530 17.52 12.04 -4.71
C LEU A 530 16.21 12.47 -4.06
N SER A 531 15.46 13.35 -4.75
CA SER A 531 14.06 13.58 -4.41
C SER A 531 13.23 12.31 -4.64
N LEU A 532 12.08 12.21 -3.97
CA LEU A 532 11.15 11.10 -4.13
C LEU A 532 10.75 10.88 -5.60
N GLU A 533 10.52 11.95 -6.34
CA GLU A 533 10.19 11.93 -7.76
C GLU A 533 11.25 11.17 -8.59
N TYR A 534 12.54 11.51 -8.41
CA TYR A 534 13.62 10.82 -9.13
C TYR A 534 13.83 9.38 -8.67
N LYS A 535 13.62 9.09 -7.39
CA LYS A 535 13.63 7.72 -6.88
C LYS A 535 12.55 6.87 -7.55
N LEU A 536 11.32 7.39 -7.61
CA LEU A 536 10.19 6.73 -8.28
C LEU A 536 10.43 6.54 -9.77
N SER A 537 11.01 7.53 -10.47
CA SER A 537 11.31 7.40 -11.90
C SER A 537 12.26 6.22 -12.17
N ASN A 538 13.29 6.02 -11.33
CA ASN A 538 14.17 4.86 -11.44
C ASN A 538 13.44 3.52 -11.11
N ILE A 539 12.55 3.50 -10.13
CA ILE A 539 11.71 2.34 -9.80
C ILE A 539 10.81 1.99 -10.97
N ASN A 540 10.14 2.98 -11.54
CA ASN A 540 9.23 2.76 -12.67
C ASN A 540 9.97 2.33 -13.94
N GLN A 541 11.20 2.80 -14.15
CA GLN A 541 12.06 2.30 -15.20
C GLN A 541 12.38 0.81 -15.02
N ALA A 542 12.74 0.39 -13.81
CA ALA A 542 12.99 -1.02 -13.52
C ALA A 542 11.71 -1.89 -13.68
N LYS A 543 10.55 -1.40 -13.29
CA LYS A 543 9.24 -2.07 -13.50
C LYS A 543 8.91 -2.28 -14.97
N ALA A 544 9.35 -1.38 -15.84
CA ALA A 544 9.04 -1.43 -17.26
C ALA A 544 9.86 -2.48 -18.05
N PHE A 545 10.90 -3.07 -17.46
CA PHE A 545 11.79 -4.04 -18.15
C PHE A 545 11.05 -5.19 -18.81
N ALA A 546 10.07 -5.78 -18.12
CA ALA A 546 9.28 -6.87 -18.65
C ALA A 546 8.46 -6.45 -19.90
N LYS A 547 7.90 -5.22 -19.87
CA LYS A 547 7.18 -4.66 -21.03
C LYS A 547 8.14 -4.51 -22.21
N TYR A 548 9.34 -4.00 -21.98
CA TYR A 548 10.33 -3.78 -23.06
C TYR A 548 10.80 -5.08 -23.68
N LEU A 549 11.08 -6.10 -22.87
CA LEU A 549 11.45 -7.42 -23.37
C LEU A 549 10.33 -8.02 -24.23
N ASN A 550 9.08 -7.96 -23.79
CA ASN A 550 7.95 -8.45 -24.57
C ASN A 550 7.81 -7.71 -25.92
N MET A 551 8.06 -6.41 -25.95
CA MET A 551 7.99 -5.61 -27.18
C MET A 551 8.98 -6.07 -28.25
N ILE A 552 10.15 -6.54 -27.86
CA ILE A 552 11.19 -7.04 -28.77
C ILE A 552 11.17 -8.56 -28.95
N GLY A 553 10.09 -9.24 -28.51
CA GLY A 553 9.95 -10.68 -28.64
C GLY A 553 10.89 -11.47 -27.73
N CYS A 554 11.28 -10.91 -26.60
CA CYS A 554 12.12 -11.57 -25.60
C CYS A 554 11.35 -11.91 -24.32
N PHE A 555 11.83 -12.92 -23.61
CA PHE A 555 11.33 -13.29 -22.28
C PHE A 555 12.50 -13.69 -21.37
N TYR A 556 12.28 -13.76 -20.08
CA TYR A 556 13.30 -14.19 -19.13
C TYR A 556 12.82 -15.37 -18.28
N THR A 557 13.76 -16.24 -17.92
CA THR A 557 13.52 -17.41 -17.06
C THR A 557 14.79 -17.85 -16.33
N ASP A 558 14.62 -18.51 -15.19
CA ASP A 558 15.68 -19.20 -14.44
C ASP A 558 15.95 -20.61 -14.98
N LYS A 559 15.08 -21.11 -15.87
CA LYS A 559 15.18 -22.44 -16.45
C LYS A 559 15.98 -22.45 -17.73
N ALA A 560 16.69 -23.54 -17.96
CA ALA A 560 17.28 -23.80 -19.26
C ALA A 560 16.16 -24.14 -20.27
N VAL A 561 16.09 -23.38 -21.35
CA VAL A 561 15.11 -23.52 -22.43
C VAL A 561 15.82 -23.59 -23.77
N ASP A 562 15.16 -24.22 -24.77
CA ASP A 562 15.69 -24.38 -26.13
C ASP A 562 15.33 -23.15 -27.00
N PHE A 563 15.82 -21.97 -26.57
CA PHE A 563 15.69 -20.70 -27.27
C PHE A 563 17.05 -19.99 -27.33
N GLU A 564 17.19 -19.05 -28.24
CA GLU A 564 18.40 -18.24 -28.36
C GLU A 564 18.56 -17.35 -27.13
N GLN A 565 19.66 -17.54 -26.37
CA GLN A 565 19.97 -16.67 -25.23
C GLN A 565 20.44 -15.30 -25.74
N VAL A 566 19.90 -14.25 -25.14
CA VAL A 566 20.24 -12.86 -25.48
C VAL A 566 21.31 -12.37 -24.51
N ASP A 567 22.54 -12.24 -24.97
CA ASP A 567 23.63 -11.64 -24.21
C ASP A 567 23.82 -10.15 -24.52
N ARG A 568 23.29 -9.68 -25.64
CA ARG A 568 23.25 -8.27 -26.06
C ARG A 568 22.01 -7.99 -26.90
N PHE A 569 21.50 -6.79 -26.79
CA PHE A 569 20.46 -6.29 -27.69
C PHE A 569 21.06 -5.76 -28.97
N THR A 570 20.33 -5.87 -30.07
CA THR A 570 20.67 -5.23 -31.35
C THR A 570 20.36 -3.73 -31.29
N ASP A 571 20.95 -2.94 -32.19
CA ASP A 571 20.68 -1.50 -32.25
C ASP A 571 19.19 -1.19 -32.50
N ASP A 572 18.50 -1.99 -33.33
CA ASP A 572 17.07 -1.81 -33.61
C ASP A 572 16.20 -2.12 -32.37
N GLU A 573 16.58 -3.15 -31.61
CA GLU A 573 15.92 -3.47 -30.34
C GLU A 573 16.10 -2.34 -29.33
N LEU A 574 17.32 -1.82 -29.16
CA LEU A 574 17.62 -0.70 -28.27
C LEU A 574 16.87 0.56 -28.69
N ILE A 575 16.78 0.89 -29.97
CA ILE A 575 16.02 2.04 -30.45
C ILE A 575 14.53 1.87 -30.14
N SER A 576 13.98 0.66 -30.33
CA SER A 576 12.58 0.38 -30.03
C SER A 576 12.27 0.52 -28.54
N ILE A 577 13.15 0.01 -27.68
CA ILE A 577 13.04 0.15 -26.23
C ILE A 577 13.21 1.61 -25.81
N GLY A 578 14.22 2.32 -26.39
CA GLY A 578 14.48 3.72 -26.05
C GLY A 578 13.28 4.63 -26.35
N LYS A 579 12.58 4.42 -27.46
CA LYS A 579 11.33 5.14 -27.76
C LYS A 579 10.25 4.90 -26.70
N ALA A 580 10.08 3.66 -26.26
CA ALA A 580 9.09 3.31 -25.25
C ALA A 580 9.46 3.84 -23.86
N GLU A 581 10.75 3.83 -23.52
CA GLU A 581 11.25 4.43 -22.27
C GLU A 581 11.08 5.93 -22.29
N HIS A 582 11.39 6.60 -23.40
CA HIS A 582 11.19 8.03 -23.54
C HIS A 582 9.71 8.42 -23.37
N GLN A 583 8.78 7.65 -23.93
CA GLN A 583 7.35 7.85 -23.74
C GLN A 583 6.96 7.74 -22.27
N ARG A 584 7.45 6.70 -21.56
CA ARG A 584 7.20 6.54 -20.12
C ARG A 584 7.71 7.73 -19.33
N TRP A 585 8.95 8.16 -19.62
CA TRP A 585 9.59 9.29 -18.99
C TRP A 585 8.83 10.60 -19.22
N LEU A 586 8.42 10.86 -20.47
CA LEU A 586 7.58 12.02 -20.80
C LEU A 586 6.28 12.01 -20.03
N GLN A 587 5.57 10.88 -20.00
CA GLN A 587 4.30 10.76 -19.29
C GLN A 587 4.45 11.05 -17.82
N GLU A 588 5.47 10.48 -17.17
CA GLU A 588 5.72 10.74 -15.75
C GLU A 588 6.01 12.22 -15.47
N HIS A 589 6.78 12.87 -16.33
CA HIS A 589 7.08 14.28 -16.17
C HIS A 589 5.84 15.16 -16.36
N TYR A 590 4.98 14.86 -17.35
CA TYR A 590 3.72 15.60 -17.51
C TYR A 590 2.78 15.36 -16.32
N ASP A 591 2.69 14.14 -15.80
CA ASP A 591 1.90 13.83 -14.60
C ASP A 591 2.39 14.59 -13.36
N MET A 592 3.67 14.95 -13.33
CA MET A 592 4.31 15.75 -12.29
C MET A 592 4.39 17.26 -12.62
N GLY A 593 3.67 17.71 -13.66
CA GLY A 593 3.55 19.13 -14.01
C GLY A 593 4.77 19.73 -14.70
N TRP A 594 5.66 18.92 -15.26
CA TRP A 594 6.77 19.41 -16.09
C TRP A 594 6.28 19.84 -17.47
N THR A 595 6.99 20.79 -18.06
CA THR A 595 6.72 21.30 -19.41
C THR A 595 8.02 21.48 -20.20
N TYR A 596 7.89 21.65 -21.51
CA TYR A 596 9.04 21.98 -22.33
C TYR A 596 9.63 23.35 -21.97
N GLY A 597 10.96 23.42 -21.94
CA GLY A 597 11.69 24.66 -21.77
C GLY A 597 13.19 24.44 -21.68
N LYS A 598 13.95 25.52 -21.75
CA LYS A 598 15.42 25.51 -21.66
C LYS A 598 15.85 26.36 -20.47
N PRO A 599 15.56 25.91 -19.24
CA PRO A 599 16.01 26.63 -18.04
C PRO A 599 17.53 26.52 -17.86
N GLU A 600 18.11 27.37 -17.04
CA GLU A 600 19.44 27.14 -16.48
C GLU A 600 19.42 25.81 -15.71
N LYS A 601 20.50 25.04 -15.78
CA LYS A 601 20.56 23.66 -15.27
C LYS A 601 20.19 23.56 -13.77
N ASP A 602 20.59 24.55 -12.98
CA ASP A 602 20.31 24.65 -11.54
C ASP A 602 18.89 25.12 -11.20
N LYS A 603 18.12 25.60 -12.20
CA LYS A 603 16.73 26.04 -12.06
C LYS A 603 15.72 25.06 -12.64
N ARG A 604 16.19 24.04 -13.32
CA ARG A 604 15.37 23.07 -14.05
C ARG A 604 14.26 22.46 -13.19
N ASP A 605 14.62 21.92 -12.04
CA ASP A 605 13.70 21.22 -11.15
C ASP A 605 12.72 22.20 -10.48
N PHE A 606 13.19 23.41 -10.17
CA PHE A 606 12.36 24.47 -9.62
C PHE A 606 11.36 25.02 -10.64
N GLU A 607 11.81 25.26 -11.88
CA GLU A 607 10.94 25.76 -12.95
C GLU A 607 10.05 24.68 -13.56
N ARG A 608 10.28 23.39 -13.23
CA ARG A 608 9.57 22.23 -13.78
C ARG A 608 9.60 22.23 -15.31
N LYS A 609 10.79 22.52 -15.88
CA LYS A 609 11.03 22.59 -17.32
C LYS A 609 12.20 21.70 -17.73
N HIS A 610 12.02 20.98 -18.84
CA HIS A 610 13.05 20.15 -19.41
C HIS A 610 13.10 20.31 -20.92
N TRP A 611 14.31 20.33 -21.51
CA TRP A 611 14.51 20.50 -22.95
C TRP A 611 14.18 19.24 -23.76
N ASP A 612 14.13 18.06 -23.13
CA ASP A 612 13.78 16.80 -23.79
C ASP A 612 12.26 16.61 -23.89
N MET A 613 11.45 17.44 -23.24
CA MET A 613 10.00 17.39 -23.36
C MET A 613 9.50 17.91 -24.71
N ILE A 614 8.26 17.60 -25.06
CA ILE A 614 7.67 17.97 -26.36
C ILE A 614 7.39 19.47 -26.38
N PRO A 615 7.95 20.25 -27.34
CA PRO A 615 7.61 21.65 -27.51
C PRO A 615 6.12 21.86 -27.77
N ASP A 616 5.55 22.90 -27.17
CA ASP A 616 4.15 23.32 -27.36
C ASP A 616 3.09 22.23 -27.09
N PHE A 617 3.44 21.17 -26.34
CA PHE A 617 2.50 20.13 -25.94
C PHE A 617 1.54 20.68 -24.87
N SER A 618 0.24 20.62 -25.19
CA SER A 618 -0.84 21.09 -24.29
C SER A 618 -1.69 19.95 -23.71
N GLY A 619 -1.40 18.70 -24.10
CA GLY A 619 -2.11 17.51 -23.60
C GLY A 619 -1.53 16.97 -22.29
N PHE A 620 -2.23 16.00 -21.73
CA PHE A 620 -1.76 15.25 -20.56
C PHE A 620 -1.28 13.83 -20.92
N ASP A 621 -1.89 13.21 -21.93
CA ASP A 621 -1.55 11.87 -22.36
C ASP A 621 -0.66 11.95 -23.61
N VAL A 622 0.54 11.39 -23.50
CA VAL A 622 1.52 11.38 -24.57
C VAL A 622 1.23 10.19 -25.48
N SER A 623 0.81 10.46 -26.72
CA SER A 623 0.64 9.39 -27.71
C SER A 623 1.97 8.79 -28.12
N ASP A 624 1.96 7.52 -28.58
CA ASP A 624 3.14 6.83 -29.09
C ASP A 624 3.81 7.62 -30.24
N GLU A 625 3.00 8.16 -31.16
CA GLU A 625 3.49 8.96 -32.27
C GLU A 625 4.18 10.26 -31.81
N ALA A 626 3.59 10.98 -30.87
CA ALA A 626 4.18 12.21 -30.33
C ALA A 626 5.49 11.94 -29.62
N ALA A 627 5.56 10.87 -28.82
CA ALA A 627 6.78 10.46 -28.13
C ALA A 627 7.86 10.01 -29.11
N GLU A 628 7.52 9.24 -30.13
CA GLU A 628 8.47 8.81 -31.16
C GLU A 628 9.06 9.99 -31.95
N GLN A 629 8.22 10.92 -32.38
CA GLN A 629 8.69 12.14 -33.06
C GLN A 629 9.59 12.98 -32.18
N ASN A 630 9.26 13.09 -30.90
CA ASN A 630 10.10 13.80 -29.94
C ASN A 630 11.45 13.09 -29.73
N TYR A 631 11.45 11.74 -29.58
CA TYR A 631 12.67 10.95 -29.44
C TYR A 631 13.62 11.11 -30.64
N ILE A 632 13.07 11.07 -31.84
CA ILE A 632 13.88 11.26 -33.08
C ILE A 632 14.50 12.65 -33.16
N ARG A 633 13.84 13.65 -32.57
CA ARG A 633 14.34 15.04 -32.52
C ARG A 633 15.55 15.21 -31.59
N LEU A 634 15.71 14.36 -30.59
CA LEU A 634 16.79 14.42 -29.63
C LEU A 634 18.13 14.03 -30.29
N ASP A 635 19.21 14.64 -29.81
CA ASP A 635 20.54 14.19 -30.23
C ASP A 635 20.88 12.82 -29.60
N LYS A 636 21.93 12.19 -30.12
CA LYS A 636 22.32 10.84 -29.72
C LYS A 636 22.63 10.74 -28.22
N ALA A 637 23.22 11.77 -27.63
CA ALA A 637 23.59 11.77 -26.24
C ALA A 637 22.33 11.81 -25.30
N GLU A 638 21.26 12.46 -25.74
CA GLU A 638 19.98 12.44 -25.03
C GLU A 638 19.24 11.11 -25.23
N GLN A 639 19.25 10.54 -26.47
CA GLN A 639 18.69 9.22 -26.75
C GLN A 639 19.39 8.11 -25.95
N ASP A 640 20.70 8.21 -25.76
CA ASP A 640 21.49 7.22 -25.01
C ASP A 640 21.07 7.18 -23.53
N LYS A 641 20.43 8.21 -22.97
CA LYS A 641 19.88 8.19 -21.61
C LYS A 641 18.76 7.17 -21.47
N ASP A 642 18.00 6.95 -22.52
CA ASP A 642 16.89 6.00 -22.55
C ASP A 642 17.35 4.56 -22.91
N THR A 643 18.43 4.40 -23.67
CA THR A 643 18.93 3.09 -24.10
C THR A 643 20.00 2.48 -23.19
N ASP A 644 20.88 3.28 -22.60
CA ASP A 644 21.93 2.82 -21.69
C ASP A 644 21.40 2.00 -20.48
N PRO A 645 20.23 2.34 -19.86
CA PRO A 645 19.64 1.53 -18.80
C PRO A 645 19.37 0.09 -19.22
N MET A 646 19.03 -0.12 -20.48
CA MET A 646 18.60 -1.42 -21.00
C MET A 646 19.74 -2.42 -21.08
N GLU A 647 20.94 -1.96 -21.42
CA GLU A 647 22.12 -2.82 -21.38
C GLU A 647 22.47 -3.25 -19.95
N CYS A 648 22.27 -2.36 -18.98
CA CYS A 648 22.44 -2.69 -17.56
C CYS A 648 21.41 -3.71 -17.06
N MET A 649 20.20 -3.73 -17.62
CA MET A 649 19.13 -4.66 -17.26
C MET A 649 19.56 -6.12 -17.40
N LEU A 650 20.25 -6.49 -18.47
CA LEU A 650 20.74 -7.86 -18.68
C LEU A 650 21.63 -8.30 -17.51
N ALA A 651 22.60 -7.47 -17.14
CA ALA A 651 23.51 -7.75 -16.05
C ALA A 651 22.80 -7.80 -14.69
N MET A 652 21.83 -6.90 -14.44
CA MET A 652 21.08 -6.88 -13.20
C MET A 652 20.22 -8.14 -13.01
N LEU A 653 19.43 -8.52 -14.01
CA LEU A 653 18.57 -9.70 -13.95
C LEU A 653 19.40 -10.98 -13.72
N LYS A 654 20.53 -11.10 -14.37
CA LYS A 654 21.40 -12.26 -14.24
C LYS A 654 22.10 -12.29 -12.88
N THR A 655 22.59 -11.16 -12.40
CA THR A 655 23.33 -11.07 -11.13
C THR A 655 22.44 -11.31 -9.91
N TYR A 656 21.24 -10.74 -9.88
CA TYR A 656 20.39 -10.70 -8.67
C TYR A 656 19.22 -11.67 -8.68
N ASP A 657 18.62 -11.91 -9.86
CA ASP A 657 17.48 -12.81 -9.99
C ASP A 657 17.86 -14.16 -10.57
N GLY A 658 19.10 -14.33 -11.04
CA GLY A 658 19.54 -15.54 -11.74
C GLY A 658 18.78 -15.79 -13.06
N LEU A 659 18.15 -14.75 -13.61
CA LEU A 659 17.33 -14.82 -14.80
C LEU A 659 18.17 -14.61 -16.04
N ARG A 660 17.87 -15.41 -17.06
CA ARG A 660 18.44 -15.29 -18.41
C ARG A 660 17.35 -14.84 -19.37
N ILE A 661 17.75 -14.04 -20.33
CA ILE A 661 16.84 -13.56 -21.38
C ILE A 661 17.00 -14.41 -22.62
N TYR A 662 15.89 -14.75 -23.23
CA TYR A 662 15.81 -15.56 -24.44
C TYR A 662 14.93 -14.86 -25.48
N ARG A 663 15.22 -15.08 -26.75
CA ARG A 663 14.45 -14.60 -27.88
C ARG A 663 13.44 -15.67 -28.30
N LEU A 664 12.16 -15.26 -28.55
CA LEU A 664 11.08 -16.14 -29.02
C LEU A 664 11.30 -16.61 -30.45
#